data_6b314beef38330f345688f309bc9237c
#
_entry.id   6b314beef38330f345688f309bc9237c
#
_cell.length_a   1.000
_cell.length_b   1.000
_cell.length_c   1.000
_cell.angle_alpha   90.00
_cell.angle_beta   90.00
_cell.angle_gamma   90.00
#
_symmetry.space_group_name_H-M   'P 1'
#
loop_
_entity.id
_entity.type
_entity.pdbx_description
1 polymer ?
#
loop_
_entity_poly.entity_id
_entity_poly.type
_entity_poly.pdbx_seq_one_letter_code
_entity_poly.pdbx_strand_id
1 'polypeptide(L)'
;MRPSERLLNRLWAHEKASYGLRVFIALSTWMALCWYRDDLQPLPSLFLGTIASAIAETDDNGWGRSKSVLLSLLCFAAAAASVVQLFAWPLPFAAALAVAAFALTLLGALGERYASIGQATVTLAIYTMIAMDQHHDTAIAWREVAQMLAGAAWYGALSILWTLLFANRPVRERLARLFAELGRYLQLKADLFEPVRHEDLRARRLALAEQNVRVVEALDVTKAAILSRFGRSGRPGVQSGLYFRLYYMAQDFHERASSSHYPYEALAEAFFHSDVLYRCRRLLSLQGLACMALGQAIRLRHGFDHGERNRQAGQDLEQSLQYLRQQHNPHWRRLLGSLQLLAANLSGIARQLSEASLADSPLDGIDTRLRDSSPHTLREMGARLRRALTPGSLLFRHGLRIALALIAGYALLRLAHPDNGYWVLLTIMVVCRPSFGATRLRLVQRVAGTLLGLGAAWALMQLFPDTTLHLLLALAAALLFFVTRNERYLVATAAITLMALLCFNLLGDGYVMIWPRLLDTLIGGAIATAASLLILPDWEGRRLHQVMAQVIATSTRYLDEVLGQYRNGMRDDLPYRIARRDMHNADVALSVALANMLREPQYARGNLDAGFRFLALSNTLLGYLSALGAHRAQAALDEDSLVSQGQHCVQQALTGLAAALEARHPAPPADAAEAMLADALEQLPEDIGDKSRLVRTQLALILHLLPGLRAAADAAVATARPAPAVASAA
;
A
#
# COMPACT_ATOMS: atom_id res chain seq x y z
N MET A 1 18.03 -24.16 22.04
CA MET A 1 18.67 -23.25 21.04
C MET A 1 19.64 -22.32 21.75
N ARG A 2 20.87 -22.23 21.29
CA ARG A 2 21.89 -21.33 21.83
C ARG A 2 21.49 -19.86 21.64
N PRO A 3 21.87 -18.93 22.52
CA PRO A 3 21.54 -17.48 22.37
C PRO A 3 21.94 -16.90 21.01
N SER A 4 23.09 -17.34 20.47
CA SER A 4 23.59 -16.98 19.15
C SER A 4 22.69 -17.45 17.99
N GLU A 5 22.11 -18.64 18.09
CA GLU A 5 21.17 -19.18 17.11
C GLU A 5 19.84 -18.41 17.11
N ARG A 6 19.38 -17.97 18.28
CA ARG A 6 18.17 -17.12 18.40
C ARG A 6 18.40 -15.74 17.79
N LEU A 7 19.58 -15.15 17.98
CA LEU A 7 19.95 -13.86 17.41
C LEU A 7 20.09 -13.95 15.89
N LEU A 8 20.80 -14.99 15.40
CA LEU A 8 20.92 -15.28 13.97
C LEU A 8 19.55 -15.53 13.32
N ASN A 9 18.68 -16.31 13.95
CA ASN A 9 17.35 -16.57 13.44
C ASN A 9 16.46 -15.30 13.46
N ARG A 10 16.62 -14.41 14.44
CA ARG A 10 15.93 -13.11 14.47
C ARG A 10 16.42 -12.17 13.36
N LEU A 11 17.72 -12.05 13.17
CA LEU A 11 18.30 -11.25 12.09
C LEU A 11 17.93 -11.81 10.72
N TRP A 12 18.02 -13.14 10.59
CA TRP A 12 17.67 -13.84 9.35
C TRP A 12 16.17 -13.80 9.05
N ALA A 13 15.30 -13.70 10.05
CA ALA A 13 13.85 -13.63 9.89
C ALA A 13 13.35 -12.31 9.27
N HIS A 14 14.15 -11.24 9.25
CA HIS A 14 13.75 -9.99 8.60
C HIS A 14 13.90 -10.05 7.08
N GLU A 15 12.84 -9.70 6.34
CA GLU A 15 12.85 -9.60 4.86
C GLU A 15 13.98 -8.71 4.37
N LYS A 16 14.18 -7.57 5.03
CA LYS A 16 15.26 -6.61 4.73
C LYS A 16 16.65 -7.20 4.87
N ALA A 17 16.88 -8.03 5.89
CA ALA A 17 18.17 -8.69 6.08
C ALA A 17 18.45 -9.69 4.96
N SER A 18 17.44 -10.45 4.53
CA SER A 18 17.56 -11.37 3.41
C SER A 18 17.82 -10.68 2.07
N TYR A 19 17.13 -9.57 1.82
CA TYR A 19 17.33 -8.77 0.63
C TYR A 19 18.70 -8.09 0.65
N GLY A 20 19.06 -7.46 1.79
CA GLY A 20 20.38 -6.85 1.98
C GLY A 20 21.52 -7.85 1.81
N LEU A 21 21.38 -9.07 2.35
CA LEU A 21 22.40 -10.10 2.21
C LEU A 21 22.61 -10.54 0.75
N ARG A 22 21.52 -10.67 -0.05
CA ARG A 22 21.67 -10.96 -1.49
C ARG A 22 22.43 -9.87 -2.23
N VAL A 23 22.06 -8.62 -1.99
CA VAL A 23 22.74 -7.47 -2.60
C VAL A 23 24.20 -7.43 -2.12
N PHE A 24 24.46 -7.69 -0.84
CA PHE A 24 25.80 -7.77 -0.30
C PHE A 24 26.63 -8.82 -1.02
N ILE A 25 26.13 -10.05 -1.14
CA ILE A 25 26.81 -11.14 -1.85
C ILE A 25 27.09 -10.73 -3.30
N ALA A 26 26.09 -10.14 -3.99
CA ALA A 26 26.25 -9.75 -5.39
C ALA A 26 27.30 -8.67 -5.60
N LEU A 27 27.30 -7.63 -4.78
CA LEU A 27 28.27 -6.53 -4.89
C LEU A 27 29.66 -6.94 -4.40
N SER A 28 29.75 -7.65 -3.27
CA SER A 28 31.05 -8.11 -2.74
C SER A 28 31.75 -9.14 -3.65
N THR A 29 30.99 -9.95 -4.40
CA THR A 29 31.58 -10.85 -5.41
C THR A 29 32.26 -10.05 -6.51
N TRP A 30 31.64 -9.00 -7.05
CA TRP A 30 32.25 -8.14 -8.04
C TRP A 30 33.44 -7.37 -7.50
N MET A 31 33.31 -6.86 -6.29
CA MET A 31 34.39 -6.15 -5.60
C MET A 31 35.62 -7.07 -5.40
N ALA A 32 35.40 -8.30 -4.90
CA ALA A 32 36.47 -9.27 -4.70
C ALA A 32 37.13 -9.70 -6.02
N LEU A 33 36.33 -9.86 -7.09
CA LEU A 33 36.84 -10.22 -8.42
C LEU A 33 37.71 -9.11 -9.01
N CYS A 34 37.26 -7.86 -8.95
CA CYS A 34 38.02 -6.70 -9.43
C CYS A 34 39.30 -6.49 -8.60
N TRP A 35 39.21 -6.66 -7.28
CA TRP A 35 40.37 -6.63 -6.39
C TRP A 35 41.41 -7.72 -6.73
N TYR A 36 40.93 -8.95 -6.92
CA TYR A 36 41.82 -10.09 -7.27
C TYR A 36 42.53 -9.89 -8.63
N ARG A 37 41.85 -9.20 -9.57
CA ARG A 37 42.43 -8.89 -10.90
C ARG A 37 43.26 -7.60 -10.93
N ASP A 38 43.34 -6.91 -9.83
CA ASP A 38 43.98 -5.59 -9.70
C ASP A 38 43.48 -4.56 -10.73
N ASP A 39 42.20 -4.71 -11.15
CA ASP A 39 41.55 -3.84 -12.10
C ASP A 39 40.17 -3.38 -11.52
N LEU A 40 40.13 -2.14 -11.03
CA LEU A 40 38.89 -1.53 -10.46
C LEU A 40 38.03 -0.77 -11.48
N GLN A 41 38.52 -0.57 -12.70
CA GLN A 41 37.79 0.19 -13.74
C GLN A 41 36.39 -0.38 -14.06
N PRO A 42 36.17 -1.72 -14.15
CA PRO A 42 34.85 -2.27 -14.44
C PRO A 42 33.84 -2.16 -13.29
N LEU A 43 34.32 -1.89 -12.07
CA LEU A 43 33.48 -1.95 -10.85
C LEU A 43 32.24 -1.05 -10.89
N PRO A 44 32.28 0.24 -11.31
CA PRO A 44 31.11 1.08 -11.38
C PRO A 44 30.03 0.51 -12.32
N SER A 45 30.40 0.08 -13.52
CA SER A 45 29.47 -0.48 -14.51
C SER A 45 28.84 -1.78 -14.04
N LEU A 46 29.61 -2.69 -13.41
CA LEU A 46 29.10 -3.91 -12.79
C LEU A 46 28.13 -3.63 -11.64
N PHE A 47 28.43 -2.63 -10.81
CA PHE A 47 27.56 -2.20 -9.72
C PHE A 47 26.25 -1.60 -10.24
N LEU A 48 26.30 -0.71 -11.24
CA LEU A 48 25.13 -0.07 -11.83
C LEU A 48 24.20 -1.12 -12.46
N GLY A 49 24.74 -2.13 -13.15
CA GLY A 49 23.95 -3.25 -13.67
C GLY A 49 23.30 -4.09 -12.56
N THR A 50 24.06 -4.42 -11.52
CA THR A 50 23.54 -5.11 -10.33
C THR A 50 22.41 -4.33 -9.67
N ILE A 51 22.57 -3.00 -9.50
CA ILE A 51 21.56 -2.10 -8.93
C ILE A 51 20.31 -2.06 -9.81
N ALA A 52 20.46 -1.93 -11.13
CA ALA A 52 19.33 -1.93 -12.05
C ALA A 52 18.50 -3.22 -11.96
N SER A 53 19.18 -4.38 -11.94
CA SER A 53 18.50 -5.68 -11.78
C SER A 53 17.84 -5.84 -10.42
N ALA A 54 18.44 -5.32 -9.35
CA ALA A 54 17.84 -5.31 -8.01
C ALA A 54 16.65 -4.36 -7.89
N ILE A 55 16.57 -3.30 -8.69
CA ILE A 55 15.39 -2.42 -8.80
C ILE A 55 14.26 -3.12 -9.55
N ALA A 56 14.57 -3.89 -10.59
CA ALA A 56 13.59 -4.64 -11.38
C ALA A 56 12.97 -5.82 -10.59
N GLU A 57 13.55 -6.18 -9.46
CA GLU A 57 13.12 -7.34 -8.68
C GLU A 57 11.75 -7.14 -8.05
N THR A 58 10.82 -8.05 -8.35
CA THR A 58 9.49 -8.17 -7.72
C THR A 58 9.33 -9.54 -7.08
N ASP A 59 8.46 -9.66 -6.09
CA ASP A 59 8.22 -10.94 -5.41
C ASP A 59 7.42 -11.89 -6.31
N ASP A 60 7.99 -13.09 -6.58
CA ASP A 60 7.39 -14.08 -7.47
C ASP A 60 7.86 -15.50 -7.14
N ASN A 61 7.22 -16.52 -7.76
CA ASN A 61 7.68 -17.90 -7.71
C ASN A 61 8.93 -18.10 -8.57
N GLY A 62 9.62 -19.25 -8.44
CA GLY A 62 10.88 -19.52 -9.16
C GLY A 62 10.76 -19.37 -10.68
N TRP A 63 9.68 -19.88 -11.27
CA TRP A 63 9.44 -19.76 -12.71
C TRP A 63 9.09 -18.33 -13.15
N GLY A 64 8.25 -17.65 -12.38
CA GLY A 64 7.95 -16.24 -12.63
C GLY A 64 9.19 -15.35 -12.49
N ARG A 65 10.05 -15.64 -11.52
CA ARG A 65 11.33 -14.98 -11.32
C ARG A 65 12.26 -15.16 -12.52
N SER A 66 12.42 -16.39 -13.01
CA SER A 66 13.25 -16.67 -14.19
C SER A 66 12.77 -15.91 -15.42
N LYS A 67 11.43 -15.88 -15.67
CA LYS A 67 10.84 -15.07 -16.74
C LYS A 67 11.09 -13.57 -16.55
N SER A 68 10.96 -13.06 -15.32
CA SER A 68 11.19 -11.65 -15.04
C SER A 68 12.64 -11.25 -15.26
N VAL A 69 13.59 -12.08 -14.83
CA VAL A 69 15.03 -11.83 -15.04
C VAL A 69 15.35 -11.84 -16.54
N LEU A 70 14.87 -12.84 -17.28
CA LEU A 70 15.12 -12.91 -18.72
C LEU A 70 14.53 -11.69 -19.44
N LEU A 71 13.29 -11.33 -19.15
CA LEU A 71 12.65 -10.16 -19.73
C LEU A 71 13.39 -8.87 -19.38
N SER A 72 13.85 -8.72 -18.14
CA SER A 72 14.63 -7.55 -17.71
C SER A 72 15.94 -7.46 -18.50
N LEU A 73 16.68 -8.56 -18.64
CA LEU A 73 17.95 -8.59 -19.38
C LEU A 73 17.74 -8.27 -20.86
N LEU A 74 16.67 -8.78 -21.48
CA LEU A 74 16.31 -8.44 -22.88
C LEU A 74 15.96 -6.95 -23.03
N CYS A 75 15.15 -6.40 -22.11
CA CYS A 75 14.82 -4.97 -22.13
C CYS A 75 16.07 -4.10 -21.88
N PHE A 76 16.94 -4.50 -20.98
CA PHE A 76 18.21 -3.81 -20.68
C PHE A 76 19.14 -3.82 -21.89
N ALA A 77 19.33 -4.96 -22.52
CA ALA A 77 20.16 -5.08 -23.72
C ALA A 77 19.59 -4.24 -24.88
N ALA A 78 18.29 -4.31 -25.13
CA ALA A 78 17.65 -3.51 -26.18
C ALA A 78 17.74 -2.00 -25.92
N ALA A 79 17.52 -1.56 -24.67
CA ALA A 79 17.62 -0.15 -24.30
C ALA A 79 19.07 0.36 -24.42
N ALA A 80 20.05 -0.38 -23.90
CA ALA A 80 21.47 -0.01 -23.99
C ALA A 80 21.95 0.01 -25.44
N ALA A 81 21.59 -0.97 -26.26
CA ALA A 81 21.91 -1.00 -27.69
C ALA A 81 21.29 0.22 -28.42
N SER A 82 20.04 0.56 -28.12
CA SER A 82 19.38 1.73 -28.70
C SER A 82 20.10 3.04 -28.32
N VAL A 83 20.55 3.16 -27.06
CA VAL A 83 21.33 4.32 -26.63
C VAL A 83 22.62 4.41 -27.41
N VAL A 84 23.45 3.34 -27.45
CA VAL A 84 24.76 3.37 -28.12
C VAL A 84 24.62 3.69 -29.61
N GLN A 85 23.59 3.14 -30.30
CA GLN A 85 23.38 3.36 -31.74
C GLN A 85 22.85 4.77 -32.06
N LEU A 86 21.95 5.30 -31.22
CA LEU A 86 21.26 6.55 -31.54
C LEU A 86 21.91 7.78 -30.90
N PHE A 87 22.84 7.62 -29.94
CA PHE A 87 23.42 8.73 -29.17
C PHE A 87 24.07 9.81 -30.03
N ALA A 88 24.66 9.44 -31.15
CA ALA A 88 25.25 10.37 -32.13
C ALA A 88 24.22 11.24 -32.86
N TRP A 89 22.93 10.87 -32.83
CA TRP A 89 21.86 11.54 -33.57
C TRP A 89 20.86 12.20 -32.60
N PRO A 90 21.05 13.47 -32.21
CA PRO A 90 20.31 14.08 -31.13
C PRO A 90 18.77 14.05 -31.26
N LEU A 91 18.23 14.35 -32.45
CA LEU A 91 16.78 14.37 -32.68
C LEU A 91 16.16 12.96 -32.68
N PRO A 92 16.68 11.96 -33.43
CA PRO A 92 16.20 10.58 -33.33
C PRO A 92 16.33 10.01 -31.91
N PHE A 93 17.42 10.33 -31.22
CA PHE A 93 17.62 9.90 -29.85
C PHE A 93 16.59 10.47 -28.87
N ALA A 94 16.32 11.79 -28.94
CA ALA A 94 15.29 12.42 -28.11
C ALA A 94 13.89 11.81 -28.37
N ALA A 95 13.55 11.54 -29.63
CA ALA A 95 12.29 10.88 -29.98
C ALA A 95 12.22 9.44 -29.43
N ALA A 96 13.29 8.66 -29.57
CA ALA A 96 13.39 7.31 -29.05
C ALA A 96 13.29 7.28 -27.51
N LEU A 97 13.97 8.19 -26.81
CA LEU A 97 13.93 8.34 -25.36
C LEU A 97 12.49 8.64 -24.89
N ALA A 98 11.80 9.55 -25.55
CA ALA A 98 10.42 9.90 -25.22
C ALA A 98 9.46 8.72 -25.40
N VAL A 99 9.52 8.08 -26.57
CA VAL A 99 8.67 6.92 -26.88
C VAL A 99 8.95 5.77 -25.93
N ALA A 100 10.22 5.46 -25.64
CA ALA A 100 10.60 4.40 -24.73
C ALA A 100 10.14 4.71 -23.30
N ALA A 101 10.37 5.90 -22.78
CA ALA A 101 9.95 6.30 -21.43
C ALA A 101 8.43 6.26 -21.28
N PHE A 102 7.68 6.72 -22.28
CA PHE A 102 6.22 6.65 -22.29
C PHE A 102 5.73 5.21 -22.33
N ALA A 103 6.22 4.40 -23.28
CA ALA A 103 5.81 3.01 -23.45
C ALA A 103 6.14 2.15 -22.21
N LEU A 104 7.34 2.29 -21.67
CA LEU A 104 7.77 1.56 -20.45
C LEU A 104 6.94 1.97 -19.23
N THR A 105 6.53 3.23 -19.12
CA THR A 105 5.61 3.67 -18.05
C THR A 105 4.23 3.05 -18.23
N LEU A 106 3.70 2.97 -19.45
CA LEU A 106 2.41 2.34 -19.74
C LEU A 106 2.40 0.84 -19.46
N LEU A 107 3.53 0.14 -19.54
CA LEU A 107 3.63 -1.26 -19.15
C LEU A 107 3.23 -1.50 -17.71
N GLY A 108 3.28 -0.47 -16.85
CA GLY A 108 2.74 -0.52 -15.49
C GLY A 108 1.25 -0.88 -15.40
N ALA A 109 0.46 -0.68 -16.46
CA ALA A 109 -0.93 -1.12 -16.54
C ALA A 109 -1.09 -2.66 -16.47
N LEU A 110 -0.04 -3.40 -16.80
CA LEU A 110 -0.03 -4.86 -16.76
C LEU A 110 0.25 -5.42 -15.35
N GLY A 111 0.78 -4.60 -14.45
CA GLY A 111 1.05 -4.95 -13.06
C GLY A 111 2.43 -4.48 -12.58
N GLU A 112 2.66 -4.65 -11.28
CA GLU A 112 3.86 -4.18 -10.58
C GLU A 112 5.16 -4.73 -11.18
N ARG A 113 5.18 -6.00 -11.62
CA ARG A 113 6.32 -6.62 -12.30
C ARG A 113 6.78 -5.79 -13.50
N TYR A 114 5.85 -5.46 -14.39
CA TYR A 114 6.16 -4.72 -15.63
C TYR A 114 6.52 -3.26 -15.34
N ALA A 115 5.90 -2.66 -14.33
CA ALA A 115 6.25 -1.31 -13.86
C ALA A 115 7.71 -1.26 -13.36
N SER A 116 8.13 -2.24 -12.55
CA SER A 116 9.49 -2.31 -12.01
C SER A 116 10.53 -2.56 -13.10
N ILE A 117 10.23 -3.46 -14.06
CA ILE A 117 11.11 -3.72 -15.22
C ILE A 117 11.23 -2.45 -16.06
N GLY A 118 10.12 -1.77 -16.36
CA GLY A 118 10.13 -0.54 -17.15
C GLY A 118 10.96 0.57 -16.50
N GLN A 119 10.76 0.79 -15.18
CA GLN A 119 11.54 1.77 -14.43
C GLN A 119 13.04 1.44 -14.41
N ALA A 120 13.40 0.18 -14.18
CA ALA A 120 14.78 -0.27 -14.16
C ALA A 120 15.43 -0.16 -15.56
N THR A 121 14.67 -0.42 -16.64
CA THR A 121 15.14 -0.30 -18.02
C THR A 121 15.48 1.17 -18.37
N VAL A 122 14.60 2.12 -18.02
CA VAL A 122 14.92 3.57 -18.21
C VAL A 122 16.12 3.96 -17.37
N THR A 123 16.23 3.47 -16.13
CA THR A 123 17.37 3.74 -15.27
C THR A 123 18.69 3.24 -15.90
N LEU A 124 18.71 2.02 -16.42
CA LEU A 124 19.90 1.47 -17.09
C LEU A 124 20.22 2.22 -18.39
N ALA A 125 19.19 2.63 -19.16
CA ALA A 125 19.41 3.48 -20.34
C ALA A 125 20.12 4.79 -19.96
N ILE A 126 19.72 5.45 -18.87
CA ILE A 126 20.40 6.64 -18.36
C ILE A 126 21.85 6.35 -17.93
N TYR A 127 22.10 5.20 -17.29
CA TYR A 127 23.46 4.79 -16.97
C TYR A 127 24.31 4.57 -18.23
N THR A 128 23.74 4.00 -19.29
CA THR A 128 24.42 3.86 -20.59
C THR A 128 24.67 5.24 -21.22
N MET A 129 23.76 6.22 -21.05
CA MET A 129 24.00 7.60 -21.52
C MET A 129 25.18 8.26 -20.78
N ILE A 130 25.30 8.05 -19.46
CA ILE A 130 26.41 8.55 -18.67
C ILE A 130 27.73 7.93 -19.16
N ALA A 131 27.73 6.65 -19.45
CA ALA A 131 28.91 5.94 -19.99
C ALA A 131 29.32 6.49 -21.37
N MET A 132 28.35 6.75 -22.26
CA MET A 132 28.58 7.35 -23.58
C MET A 132 29.11 8.78 -23.52
N ASP A 133 28.73 9.53 -22.49
CA ASP A 133 29.18 10.91 -22.27
C ASP A 133 30.66 10.94 -21.80
N GLN A 134 31.03 10.01 -20.94
CA GLN A 134 32.38 9.90 -20.40
C GLN A 134 33.38 9.36 -21.44
N HIS A 135 32.93 8.50 -22.34
CA HIS A 135 33.79 7.84 -23.33
C HIS A 135 33.21 8.01 -24.73
N HIS A 136 33.81 8.86 -25.54
CA HIS A 136 33.36 9.10 -26.93
C HIS A 136 33.64 7.90 -27.86
N ASP A 137 34.39 6.87 -27.41
CA ASP A 137 34.65 5.67 -28.15
C ASP A 137 33.53 4.63 -27.98
N THR A 138 32.93 4.25 -29.09
CA THR A 138 31.84 3.26 -29.13
C THR A 138 32.25 1.88 -28.67
N ALA A 139 33.54 1.48 -28.86
CA ALA A 139 34.04 0.18 -28.42
C ALA A 139 34.13 0.10 -26.88
N ILE A 140 34.55 1.19 -26.23
CA ILE A 140 34.59 1.30 -24.77
C ILE A 140 33.17 1.27 -24.23
N ALA A 141 32.23 1.99 -24.82
CA ALA A 141 30.82 2.02 -24.42
C ALA A 141 30.17 0.63 -24.51
N TRP A 142 30.44 -0.15 -25.56
CA TRP A 142 29.94 -1.53 -25.65
C TRP A 142 30.55 -2.44 -24.57
N ARG A 143 31.79 -2.23 -24.19
CA ARG A 143 32.41 -2.96 -23.08
C ARG A 143 31.75 -2.66 -21.77
N GLU A 144 31.43 -1.39 -21.49
CA GLU A 144 30.68 -0.99 -20.28
C GLU A 144 29.25 -1.51 -20.26
N VAL A 145 28.56 -1.48 -21.40
CA VAL A 145 27.24 -2.10 -21.54
C VAL A 145 27.30 -3.60 -21.23
N ALA A 146 28.30 -4.31 -21.75
CA ALA A 146 28.49 -5.73 -21.46
C ALA A 146 28.74 -5.98 -19.95
N GLN A 147 29.49 -5.09 -19.29
CA GLN A 147 29.71 -5.15 -17.84
C GLN A 147 28.43 -4.88 -17.05
N MET A 148 27.62 -3.87 -17.44
CA MET A 148 26.32 -3.62 -16.82
C MET A 148 25.38 -4.83 -16.96
N LEU A 149 25.33 -5.44 -18.15
CA LEU A 149 24.53 -6.66 -18.39
C LEU A 149 25.06 -7.86 -17.59
N ALA A 150 26.39 -8.00 -17.46
CA ALA A 150 26.99 -9.04 -16.62
C ALA A 150 26.62 -8.85 -15.14
N GLY A 151 26.69 -7.61 -14.62
CA GLY A 151 26.25 -7.26 -13.28
C GLY A 151 24.77 -7.59 -13.05
N ALA A 152 23.91 -7.23 -14.01
CA ALA A 152 22.49 -7.53 -13.96
C ALA A 152 22.20 -9.05 -14.02
N ALA A 153 22.90 -9.77 -14.88
CA ALA A 153 22.74 -11.22 -15.03
C ALA A 153 23.18 -11.98 -13.77
N TRP A 154 24.30 -11.58 -13.16
CA TRP A 154 24.80 -12.16 -11.92
C TRP A 154 23.78 -12.00 -10.78
N TYR A 155 23.26 -10.78 -10.57
CA TYR A 155 22.22 -10.56 -9.56
C TYR A 155 20.96 -11.37 -9.88
N GLY A 156 20.55 -11.42 -11.15
CA GLY A 156 19.42 -12.22 -11.61
C GLY A 156 19.58 -13.70 -11.29
N ALA A 157 20.76 -14.29 -11.57
CA ALA A 157 21.07 -15.68 -11.27
C ALA A 157 21.04 -15.95 -9.75
N LEU A 158 21.65 -15.07 -8.95
CA LEU A 158 21.62 -15.16 -7.49
C LEU A 158 20.19 -15.03 -6.95
N SER A 159 19.36 -14.16 -7.52
CA SER A 159 17.96 -13.97 -7.15
C SER A 159 17.11 -15.21 -7.44
N ILE A 160 17.33 -15.88 -8.57
CA ILE A 160 16.66 -17.15 -8.91
C ILE A 160 17.08 -18.24 -7.93
N LEU A 161 18.39 -18.42 -7.70
CA LEU A 161 18.91 -19.40 -6.74
C LEU A 161 18.31 -19.17 -5.33
N TRP A 162 18.25 -17.91 -4.89
CA TRP A 162 17.69 -17.54 -3.59
C TRP A 162 16.20 -17.91 -3.48
N THR A 163 15.44 -17.66 -4.55
CA THR A 163 14.01 -17.98 -4.58
C THR A 163 13.77 -19.49 -4.54
N LEU A 164 14.65 -20.30 -5.16
CA LEU A 164 14.57 -21.76 -5.09
C LEU A 164 14.89 -22.29 -3.69
N LEU A 165 15.90 -21.73 -3.03
CA LEU A 165 16.30 -22.14 -1.68
C LEU A 165 15.30 -21.71 -0.59
N PHE A 166 14.64 -20.56 -0.76
CA PHE A 166 13.80 -19.95 0.27
C PHE A 166 12.38 -19.64 -0.22
N ALA A 167 11.77 -20.54 -1.00
CA ALA A 167 10.49 -20.33 -1.71
C ALA A 167 9.34 -19.80 -0.84
N ASN A 168 9.13 -20.35 0.35
CA ASN A 168 7.97 -20.03 1.21
C ASN A 168 8.24 -18.90 2.23
N ARG A 169 9.46 -18.40 2.30
CA ARG A 169 9.85 -17.39 3.27
C ARG A 169 9.11 -16.06 3.10
N PRO A 170 8.97 -15.50 1.89
CA PRO A 170 8.25 -14.24 1.71
C PRO A 170 6.79 -14.30 2.16
N VAL A 171 6.07 -15.41 1.92
CA VAL A 171 4.68 -15.57 2.37
C VAL A 171 4.58 -15.51 3.90
N ARG A 172 5.50 -16.22 4.59
CA ARG A 172 5.55 -16.18 6.07
C ARG A 172 5.83 -14.79 6.61
N GLU A 173 6.76 -14.08 5.99
CA GLU A 173 7.11 -12.72 6.41
C GLU A 173 5.93 -11.74 6.20
N ARG A 174 5.21 -11.86 5.06
CA ARG A 174 4.01 -11.06 4.78
C ARG A 174 2.88 -11.37 5.75
N LEU A 175 2.63 -12.65 6.03
CA LEU A 175 1.65 -13.06 7.06
C LEU A 175 2.05 -12.55 8.45
N ALA A 176 3.30 -12.68 8.83
CA ALA A 176 3.79 -12.18 10.11
C ALA A 176 3.60 -10.67 10.26
N ARG A 177 3.89 -9.90 9.20
CA ARG A 177 3.65 -8.46 9.16
C ARG A 177 2.16 -8.15 9.24
N LEU A 178 1.32 -8.87 8.50
CA LEU A 178 -0.13 -8.70 8.53
C LEU A 178 -0.68 -8.85 9.95
N PHE A 179 -0.30 -9.92 10.67
CA PHE A 179 -0.74 -10.12 12.06
C PHE A 179 -0.18 -9.06 13.01
N ALA A 180 1.02 -8.53 12.76
CA ALA A 180 1.57 -7.43 13.54
C ALA A 180 0.79 -6.13 13.32
N GLU A 181 0.41 -5.79 12.08
CA GLU A 181 -0.41 -4.60 11.78
C GLU A 181 -1.84 -4.75 12.32
N LEU A 182 -2.44 -5.95 12.24
CA LEU A 182 -3.73 -6.25 12.88
C LEU A 182 -3.66 -6.10 14.40
N GLY A 183 -2.59 -6.59 15.01
CA GLY A 183 -2.40 -6.44 16.45
C GLY A 183 -2.34 -4.97 16.90
N ARG A 184 -1.63 -4.11 16.14
CA ARG A 184 -1.61 -2.66 16.39
C ARG A 184 -2.98 -2.03 16.18
N TYR A 185 -3.72 -2.45 15.14
CA TYR A 185 -5.08 -1.98 14.89
C TYR A 185 -6.01 -2.28 16.07
N LEU A 186 -5.95 -3.50 16.61
CA LEU A 186 -6.73 -3.89 17.80
C LEU A 186 -6.36 -3.07 19.04
N GLN A 187 -5.07 -2.75 19.23
CA GLN A 187 -4.62 -1.91 20.33
C GLN A 187 -5.15 -0.48 20.21
N LEU A 188 -5.04 0.14 19.02
CA LEU A 188 -5.60 1.48 18.79
C LEU A 188 -7.12 1.49 18.94
N LYS A 189 -7.80 0.41 18.55
CA LYS A 189 -9.23 0.27 18.79
C LYS A 189 -9.55 0.14 20.28
N ALA A 190 -8.73 -0.55 21.05
CA ALA A 190 -8.87 -0.64 22.51
C ALA A 190 -8.83 0.74 23.18
N ASP A 191 -7.99 1.64 22.67
CA ASP A 191 -7.88 3.00 23.20
C ASP A 191 -9.14 3.85 23.01
N LEU A 192 -10.04 3.49 22.08
CA LEU A 192 -11.35 4.15 21.91
C LEU A 192 -12.32 3.86 23.06
N PHE A 193 -12.10 2.78 23.83
CA PHE A 193 -12.91 2.44 25.01
C PHE A 193 -12.46 3.15 26.29
N GLU A 194 -11.41 3.95 26.22
CA GLU A 194 -10.99 4.81 27.33
C GLU A 194 -11.82 6.10 27.31
N PRO A 195 -12.53 6.43 28.41
CA PRO A 195 -13.29 7.67 28.48
C PRO A 195 -12.32 8.87 28.47
N VAL A 196 -12.31 9.64 27.39
CA VAL A 196 -11.45 10.80 27.18
C VAL A 196 -12.23 11.99 26.64
N ARG A 197 -11.62 13.19 26.72
CA ARG A 197 -12.18 14.42 26.15
C ARG A 197 -12.33 14.34 24.63
N HIS A 198 -13.30 15.05 24.05
CA HIS A 198 -13.65 15.00 22.63
C HIS A 198 -12.50 15.27 21.64
N GLU A 199 -11.55 16.13 22.00
CA GLU A 199 -10.37 16.44 21.17
C GLU A 199 -9.46 15.22 20.99
N ASP A 200 -9.21 14.47 22.06
CA ASP A 200 -8.38 13.27 22.02
C ASP A 200 -9.02 12.14 21.23
N LEU A 201 -10.37 12.07 21.21
CA LEU A 201 -11.10 11.04 20.45
C LEU A 201 -10.92 11.22 18.93
N ARG A 202 -10.90 12.47 18.44
CA ARG A 202 -10.66 12.76 17.01
C ARG A 202 -9.26 12.30 16.57
N ALA A 203 -8.24 12.58 17.38
CA ALA A 203 -6.85 12.14 17.12
C ALA A 203 -6.73 10.61 17.12
N ARG A 204 -7.40 9.92 18.05
CA ARG A 204 -7.42 8.44 18.13
C ARG A 204 -8.14 7.82 16.92
N ARG A 205 -9.26 8.40 16.48
CA ARG A 205 -9.97 7.95 15.27
C ARG A 205 -9.08 8.10 14.01
N LEU A 206 -8.34 9.21 13.91
CA LEU A 206 -7.41 9.42 12.79
C LEU A 206 -6.28 8.38 12.81
N ALA A 207 -5.66 8.14 13.96
CA ALA A 207 -4.62 7.13 14.10
C ALA A 207 -5.12 5.72 13.77
N LEU A 208 -6.36 5.39 14.15
CA LEU A 208 -7.00 4.12 13.79
C LEU A 208 -7.24 4.02 12.28
N ALA A 209 -7.70 5.10 11.62
CA ALA A 209 -7.87 5.14 10.17
C ALA A 209 -6.54 4.98 9.41
N GLU A 210 -5.48 5.64 9.85
CA GLU A 210 -4.14 5.45 9.29
C GLU A 210 -3.62 4.02 9.45
N GLN A 211 -3.89 3.40 10.60
CA GLN A 211 -3.52 2.00 10.83
C GLN A 211 -4.37 1.04 9.98
N ASN A 212 -5.65 1.36 9.73
CA ASN A 212 -6.50 0.61 8.82
C ASN A 212 -5.90 0.55 7.40
N VAL A 213 -5.39 1.67 6.89
CA VAL A 213 -4.68 1.71 5.59
C VAL A 213 -3.53 0.70 5.56
N ARG A 214 -2.73 0.62 6.64
CA ARG A 214 -1.60 -0.32 6.72
C ARG A 214 -2.05 -1.78 6.77
N VAL A 215 -3.16 -2.07 7.44
CA VAL A 215 -3.74 -3.43 7.49
C VAL A 215 -4.24 -3.85 6.11
N VAL A 216 -4.99 -2.99 5.41
CA VAL A 216 -5.52 -3.27 4.08
C VAL A 216 -4.39 -3.49 3.07
N GLU A 217 -3.36 -2.64 3.11
CA GLU A 217 -2.15 -2.82 2.30
C GLU A 217 -1.45 -4.16 2.61
N ALA A 218 -1.31 -4.52 3.88
CA ALA A 218 -0.70 -5.78 4.29
C ALA A 218 -1.54 -6.99 3.84
N LEU A 219 -2.88 -6.90 3.84
CA LEU A 219 -3.77 -7.92 3.30
C LEU A 219 -3.56 -8.11 1.79
N ASP A 220 -3.53 -7.03 1.01
CA ASP A 220 -3.35 -7.11 -0.43
C ASP A 220 -1.96 -7.65 -0.83
N VAL A 221 -0.90 -7.20 -0.16
CA VAL A 221 0.47 -7.68 -0.38
C VAL A 221 0.60 -9.16 0.00
N THR A 222 -0.01 -9.59 1.11
CA THR A 222 0.00 -11.00 1.54
C THR A 222 -0.74 -11.88 0.54
N LYS A 223 -1.91 -11.41 0.07
CA LYS A 223 -2.68 -12.08 -0.99
C LYS A 223 -1.86 -12.27 -2.27
N ALA A 224 -1.21 -11.21 -2.74
CA ALA A 224 -0.36 -11.27 -3.92
C ALA A 224 0.77 -12.29 -3.75
N ALA A 225 1.42 -12.34 -2.58
CA ALA A 225 2.48 -13.29 -2.27
C ALA A 225 1.99 -14.75 -2.22
N ILE A 226 0.77 -15.00 -1.75
CA ILE A 226 0.14 -16.32 -1.76
C ILE A 226 -0.21 -16.73 -3.20
N LEU A 227 -0.86 -15.84 -3.95
CA LEU A 227 -1.27 -16.11 -5.33
C LEU A 227 -0.08 -16.36 -6.27
N SER A 228 0.99 -15.59 -6.14
CA SER A 228 2.19 -15.76 -6.97
C SER A 228 2.83 -17.14 -6.82
N ARG A 229 2.69 -17.79 -5.65
CA ARG A 229 3.32 -19.08 -5.34
C ARG A 229 2.39 -20.28 -5.46
N PHE A 230 1.14 -20.11 -5.07
CA PHE A 230 0.19 -21.22 -4.93
C PHE A 230 -1.03 -21.14 -5.87
N GLY A 231 -1.25 -20.02 -6.55
CA GLY A 231 -2.44 -19.77 -7.38
C GLY A 231 -2.62 -20.67 -8.61
N ARG A 232 -1.59 -21.46 -8.98
CA ARG A 232 -1.62 -22.35 -10.16
C ARG A 232 -1.76 -23.85 -9.82
N SER A 233 -1.70 -24.22 -8.55
CA SER A 233 -1.84 -25.63 -8.14
C SER A 233 -3.29 -25.90 -7.80
N GLY A 234 -3.95 -26.76 -8.55
CA GLY A 234 -5.38 -27.08 -8.38
C GLY A 234 -5.78 -27.75 -7.06
N ARG A 235 -4.83 -28.24 -6.24
CA ARG A 235 -5.02 -28.67 -4.87
C ARG A 235 -3.88 -28.13 -4.00
N PRO A 236 -4.18 -27.35 -2.95
CA PRO A 236 -3.15 -26.87 -2.05
C PRO A 236 -2.54 -28.04 -1.26
N GLY A 237 -1.21 -28.16 -1.28
CA GLY A 237 -0.51 -29.07 -0.35
C GLY A 237 -0.68 -28.61 1.10
N VAL A 238 -0.35 -29.46 2.08
CA VAL A 238 -0.53 -29.18 3.52
C VAL A 238 0.02 -27.81 3.95
N GLN A 239 1.21 -27.44 3.50
CA GLN A 239 1.80 -26.13 3.85
C GLN A 239 1.10 -24.93 3.20
N SER A 240 0.65 -25.06 1.96
CA SER A 240 -0.10 -23.98 1.30
C SER A 240 -1.46 -23.77 1.95
N GLY A 241 -2.13 -24.85 2.37
CA GLY A 241 -3.39 -24.80 3.09
C GLY A 241 -3.30 -24.00 4.39
N LEU A 242 -2.23 -24.18 5.17
CA LEU A 242 -1.99 -23.40 6.38
C LEU A 242 -1.91 -21.89 6.09
N TYR A 243 -1.21 -21.47 5.01
CA TYR A 243 -1.08 -20.06 4.67
C TYR A 243 -2.42 -19.44 4.21
N PHE A 244 -3.25 -20.17 3.48
CA PHE A 244 -4.60 -19.75 3.13
C PHE A 244 -5.46 -19.59 4.39
N ARG A 245 -5.45 -20.57 5.30
CA ARG A 245 -6.19 -20.51 6.56
C ARG A 245 -5.79 -19.28 7.40
N LEU A 246 -4.50 -19.05 7.59
CA LEU A 246 -4.00 -17.89 8.32
C LEU A 246 -4.39 -16.57 7.64
N TYR A 247 -4.40 -16.53 6.32
CA TYR A 247 -4.81 -15.34 5.58
C TYR A 247 -6.31 -15.06 5.77
N TYR A 248 -7.19 -16.07 5.66
CA TYR A 248 -8.62 -15.89 5.87
C TYR A 248 -8.95 -15.56 7.33
N MET A 249 -8.25 -16.15 8.28
CA MET A 249 -8.35 -15.79 9.68
C MET A 249 -8.00 -14.31 9.90
N ALA A 250 -6.93 -13.81 9.27
CA ALA A 250 -6.58 -12.41 9.34
C ALA A 250 -7.64 -11.49 8.72
N GLN A 251 -8.28 -11.92 7.62
CA GLN A 251 -9.41 -11.19 7.03
C GLN A 251 -10.61 -11.13 7.98
N ASP A 252 -10.99 -12.25 8.63
CA ASP A 252 -12.10 -12.26 9.57
C ASP A 252 -11.78 -11.43 10.82
N PHE A 253 -10.53 -11.47 11.33
CA PHE A 253 -10.10 -10.57 12.40
C PHE A 253 -10.26 -9.09 12.04
N HIS A 254 -9.84 -8.72 10.84
CA HIS A 254 -10.00 -7.36 10.36
C HIS A 254 -11.47 -6.94 10.28
N GLU A 255 -12.35 -7.83 9.81
CA GLU A 255 -13.78 -7.58 9.73
C GLU A 255 -14.40 -7.38 11.11
N ARG A 256 -14.13 -8.29 12.05
CA ARG A 256 -14.61 -8.18 13.43
C ARG A 256 -14.03 -6.94 14.13
N ALA A 257 -12.77 -6.65 13.88
CA ALA A 257 -12.11 -5.49 14.44
C ALA A 257 -12.61 -4.17 13.84
N SER A 258 -12.96 -4.11 12.55
CA SER A 258 -13.54 -2.92 11.92
C SER A 258 -15.00 -2.68 12.24
N SER A 259 -15.73 -3.72 12.71
CA SER A 259 -17.14 -3.62 13.07
C SER A 259 -17.39 -2.59 14.18
N SER A 260 -18.47 -1.83 14.04
CA SER A 260 -18.99 -0.89 15.04
C SER A 260 -20.47 -1.17 15.25
N HIS A 261 -20.86 -1.36 16.51
CA HIS A 261 -22.26 -1.71 16.85
C HIS A 261 -23.02 -0.51 17.38
N TYR A 262 -22.30 0.50 17.90
CA TYR A 262 -22.88 1.72 18.47
C TYR A 262 -21.84 2.86 18.54
N PRO A 263 -22.29 4.14 18.61
CA PRO A 263 -21.38 5.26 18.86
C PRO A 263 -20.65 5.11 20.21
N TYR A 264 -19.34 5.18 20.19
CA TYR A 264 -18.49 5.03 21.39
C TYR A 264 -18.81 6.09 22.45
N GLU A 265 -19.23 7.28 22.03
CA GLU A 265 -19.60 8.39 22.92
C GLU A 265 -20.80 8.04 23.79
N ALA A 266 -21.86 7.47 23.19
CA ALA A 266 -23.05 7.02 23.93
C ALA A 266 -22.75 5.87 24.91
N LEU A 267 -21.83 4.95 24.50
CA LEU A 267 -21.39 3.90 25.40
C LEU A 267 -20.55 4.46 26.56
N ALA A 268 -19.66 5.41 26.27
CA ALA A 268 -18.85 6.05 27.30
C ALA A 268 -19.70 6.83 28.30
N GLU A 269 -20.72 7.56 27.85
CA GLU A 269 -21.64 8.31 28.71
C GLU A 269 -22.49 7.37 29.59
N ALA A 270 -23.07 6.34 28.99
CA ALA A 270 -23.99 5.44 29.73
C ALA A 270 -23.26 4.53 30.73
N PHE A 271 -22.05 4.10 30.42
CA PHE A 271 -21.29 3.12 31.22
C PHE A 271 -20.00 3.70 31.84
N PHE A 272 -19.92 5.03 31.99
CA PHE A 272 -18.76 5.70 32.56
C PHE A 272 -18.39 5.15 33.96
N HIS A 273 -19.41 4.87 34.79
CA HIS A 273 -19.24 4.35 36.15
C HIS A 273 -19.21 2.80 36.23
N SER A 274 -19.15 2.12 35.07
CA SER A 274 -19.06 0.66 35.00
C SER A 274 -17.66 0.23 34.57
N ASP A 275 -17.24 -0.98 34.99
CA ASP A 275 -15.98 -1.58 34.59
C ASP A 275 -16.00 -2.20 33.17
N VAL A 276 -17.19 -2.28 32.53
CA VAL A 276 -17.39 -2.99 31.26
C VAL A 276 -16.53 -2.42 30.14
N LEU A 277 -16.39 -1.08 30.05
CA LEU A 277 -15.56 -0.44 29.04
C LEU A 277 -14.07 -0.75 29.24
N TYR A 278 -13.61 -0.74 30.49
CA TYR A 278 -12.26 -1.15 30.84
C TYR A 278 -11.99 -2.63 30.47
N ARG A 279 -12.96 -3.52 30.71
CA ARG A 279 -12.84 -4.94 30.36
C ARG A 279 -12.81 -5.15 28.85
N CYS A 280 -13.61 -4.41 28.07
CA CYS A 280 -13.53 -4.39 26.62
C CYS A 280 -12.15 -3.94 26.12
N ARG A 281 -11.63 -2.83 26.67
CA ARG A 281 -10.29 -2.32 26.38
C ARG A 281 -9.21 -3.36 26.67
N ARG A 282 -9.25 -3.96 27.86
CA ARG A 282 -8.30 -4.99 28.30
C ARG A 282 -8.28 -6.18 27.37
N LEU A 283 -9.46 -6.72 27.01
CA LEU A 283 -9.56 -7.88 26.12
C LEU A 283 -9.04 -7.56 24.71
N LEU A 284 -9.44 -6.43 24.12
CA LEU A 284 -8.93 -5.97 22.81
C LEU A 284 -7.41 -5.81 22.81
N SER A 285 -6.86 -5.20 23.86
CA SER A 285 -5.41 -5.00 23.98
C SER A 285 -4.67 -6.34 24.06
N LEU A 286 -5.16 -7.29 24.86
CA LEU A 286 -4.57 -8.63 24.96
C LEU A 286 -4.68 -9.42 23.65
N GLN A 287 -5.80 -9.31 22.93
CA GLN A 287 -5.96 -9.91 21.60
C GLN A 287 -5.00 -9.30 20.59
N GLY A 288 -4.76 -7.97 20.65
CA GLY A 288 -3.77 -7.29 19.86
C GLY A 288 -2.36 -7.82 20.10
N LEU A 289 -1.97 -8.01 21.36
CA LEU A 289 -0.69 -8.63 21.73
C LEU A 289 -0.59 -10.07 21.24
N ALA A 290 -1.67 -10.86 21.35
CA ALA A 290 -1.73 -12.23 20.87
C ALA A 290 -1.57 -12.31 19.34
N CYS A 291 -2.18 -11.39 18.58
CA CYS A 291 -1.97 -11.27 17.12
C CYS A 291 -0.50 -10.99 16.79
N MET A 292 0.15 -10.08 17.50
CA MET A 292 1.57 -9.80 17.30
C MET A 292 2.46 -11.00 17.64
N ALA A 293 2.13 -11.72 18.72
CA ALA A 293 2.83 -12.95 19.12
C ALA A 293 2.64 -14.05 18.06
N LEU A 294 1.43 -14.23 17.51
CA LEU A 294 1.17 -15.15 16.39
C LEU A 294 2.00 -14.76 15.15
N GLY A 295 2.08 -13.49 14.82
CA GLY A 295 2.96 -13.01 13.75
C GLY A 295 4.43 -13.40 13.97
N GLN A 296 4.93 -13.27 15.19
CA GLN A 296 6.29 -13.72 15.55
C GLN A 296 6.44 -15.25 15.46
N ALA A 297 5.44 -16.01 15.92
CA ALA A 297 5.43 -17.45 15.84
C ALA A 297 5.48 -17.96 14.38
N ILE A 298 4.69 -17.35 13.48
CA ILE A 298 4.73 -17.62 12.03
C ILE A 298 6.12 -17.31 11.45
N ARG A 299 6.72 -16.20 11.85
CA ARG A 299 8.05 -15.78 11.37
C ARG A 299 9.15 -16.75 11.79
N LEU A 300 9.17 -17.11 13.07
CA LEU A 300 10.23 -17.91 13.70
C LEU A 300 9.97 -19.44 13.64
N ARG A 301 8.83 -19.88 13.13
CA ARG A 301 8.41 -21.28 13.07
C ARG A 301 8.40 -21.98 14.44
N HIS A 302 7.89 -21.32 15.45
CA HIS A 302 7.67 -21.95 16.74
C HIS A 302 6.18 -22.02 17.06
N GLY A 303 5.82 -22.84 18.05
CA GLY A 303 4.45 -22.97 18.52
C GLY A 303 3.91 -21.63 19.04
N PHE A 304 2.61 -21.41 18.86
CA PHE A 304 1.87 -20.28 19.38
C PHE A 304 0.91 -20.76 20.46
N ASP A 305 0.91 -20.08 21.59
CA ASP A 305 -0.06 -20.28 22.67
C ASP A 305 -0.87 -18.99 22.87
N HIS A 306 -2.19 -19.14 22.81
CA HIS A 306 -3.12 -18.02 22.99
C HIS A 306 -3.09 -17.42 24.41
N GLY A 307 -2.66 -18.21 25.40
CA GLY A 307 -2.44 -17.78 26.78
C GLY A 307 -3.71 -17.69 27.63
N GLU A 308 -3.57 -18.07 28.91
CA GLU A 308 -4.63 -18.08 29.94
C GLU A 308 -5.22 -16.68 30.15
N ARG A 309 -4.38 -15.64 30.06
CA ARG A 309 -4.80 -14.23 30.28
C ARG A 309 -5.90 -13.77 29.33
N ASN A 310 -5.90 -14.22 28.07
CA ASN A 310 -6.95 -13.89 27.11
C ASN A 310 -8.27 -14.58 27.46
N ARG A 311 -8.24 -15.83 27.88
CA ARG A 311 -9.43 -16.57 28.33
C ARG A 311 -10.05 -15.91 29.57
N GLN A 312 -9.23 -15.59 30.56
CA GLN A 312 -9.67 -14.91 31.78
C GLN A 312 -10.30 -13.54 31.47
N ALA A 313 -9.68 -12.72 30.62
CA ALA A 313 -10.23 -11.42 30.24
C ALA A 313 -11.59 -11.53 29.51
N GLY A 314 -11.77 -12.59 28.71
CA GLY A 314 -13.06 -12.89 28.09
C GLY A 314 -14.15 -13.25 29.11
N GLN A 315 -13.82 -14.10 30.09
CA GLN A 315 -14.73 -14.46 31.19
C GLN A 315 -15.08 -13.26 32.05
N ASP A 316 -14.09 -12.42 32.38
CA ASP A 316 -14.29 -11.19 33.15
C ASP A 316 -15.27 -10.24 32.45
N LEU A 317 -15.17 -10.09 31.12
CA LEU A 317 -16.10 -9.27 30.32
C LEU A 317 -17.53 -9.85 30.36
N GLU A 318 -17.67 -11.16 30.16
CA GLU A 318 -18.97 -11.84 30.21
C GLU A 318 -19.65 -11.66 31.58
N GLN A 319 -18.92 -11.81 32.67
CA GLN A 319 -19.42 -11.57 34.03
C GLN A 319 -19.92 -10.14 34.22
N SER A 320 -19.16 -9.14 33.72
CA SER A 320 -19.57 -7.75 33.80
C SER A 320 -20.85 -7.46 33.03
N LEU A 321 -21.01 -8.08 31.84
CA LEU A 321 -22.22 -7.95 31.03
C LEU A 321 -23.41 -8.63 31.70
N GLN A 322 -23.23 -9.79 32.35
CA GLN A 322 -24.28 -10.46 33.10
C GLN A 322 -24.75 -9.61 34.29
N TYR A 323 -23.82 -9.00 35.03
CA TYR A 323 -24.15 -8.09 36.13
C TYR A 323 -24.98 -6.89 35.68
N LEU A 324 -24.59 -6.25 34.56
CA LEU A 324 -25.36 -5.11 34.01
C LEU A 324 -26.77 -5.53 33.54
N ARG A 325 -26.94 -6.75 33.02
CA ARG A 325 -28.25 -7.27 32.65
C ARG A 325 -29.18 -7.45 33.86
N GLN A 326 -28.62 -7.93 34.99
CA GLN A 326 -29.41 -8.16 36.22
C GLN A 326 -29.95 -6.87 36.83
N GLN A 327 -29.39 -5.71 36.49
CA GLN A 327 -29.88 -4.41 36.94
C GLN A 327 -31.20 -3.97 36.29
N HIS A 328 -31.65 -4.64 35.21
CA HIS A 328 -32.92 -4.41 34.49
C HIS A 328 -33.21 -2.95 34.16
N ASN A 329 -32.18 -2.11 33.91
CA ASN A 329 -32.36 -0.70 33.57
C ASN A 329 -32.91 -0.55 32.13
N PRO A 330 -34.11 -0.05 31.91
CA PRO A 330 -34.70 0.07 30.58
C PRO A 330 -33.92 1.00 29.65
N HIS A 331 -33.27 2.03 30.17
CA HIS A 331 -32.45 2.97 29.40
C HIS A 331 -31.17 2.31 28.84
N TRP A 332 -30.68 1.24 29.44
CA TRP A 332 -29.49 0.54 29.00
C TRP A 332 -29.76 -0.62 28.02
N ARG A 333 -31.02 -1.01 27.84
CA ARG A 333 -31.40 -2.22 27.08
C ARG A 333 -30.79 -2.26 25.69
N ARG A 334 -30.83 -1.12 24.97
CA ARG A 334 -30.27 -0.94 23.64
C ARG A 334 -28.74 -1.01 23.65
N LEU A 335 -28.12 -0.29 24.57
CA LEU A 335 -26.68 -0.21 24.73
C LEU A 335 -26.07 -1.53 25.18
N LEU A 336 -26.75 -2.27 26.08
CA LEU A 336 -26.38 -3.60 26.49
C LEU A 336 -26.41 -4.60 25.33
N GLY A 337 -27.40 -4.55 24.46
CA GLY A 337 -27.44 -5.35 23.23
C GLY A 337 -26.22 -5.10 22.34
N SER A 338 -25.82 -3.86 22.18
CA SER A 338 -24.61 -3.49 21.42
C SER A 338 -23.31 -4.00 22.05
N LEU A 339 -23.21 -3.91 23.39
CA LEU A 339 -22.07 -4.48 24.12
C LEU A 339 -22.00 -5.99 24.03
N GLN A 340 -23.13 -6.68 23.99
CA GLN A 340 -23.20 -8.14 23.80
C GLN A 340 -22.70 -8.56 22.42
N LEU A 341 -23.11 -7.84 21.36
CA LEU A 341 -22.62 -8.07 20.02
C LEU A 341 -21.10 -7.83 19.91
N LEU A 342 -20.61 -6.77 20.59
CA LEU A 342 -19.19 -6.54 20.70
C LEU A 342 -18.47 -7.70 21.41
N ALA A 343 -18.97 -8.14 22.56
CA ALA A 343 -18.41 -9.27 23.30
C ALA A 343 -18.42 -10.57 22.48
N ALA A 344 -19.47 -10.83 21.71
CA ALA A 344 -19.55 -11.98 20.80
C ALA A 344 -18.48 -11.89 19.69
N ASN A 345 -18.22 -10.70 19.13
CA ASN A 345 -17.13 -10.49 18.18
C ASN A 345 -15.75 -10.75 18.80
N LEU A 346 -15.51 -10.24 20.01
CA LEU A 346 -14.25 -10.45 20.71
C LEU A 346 -14.04 -11.93 21.09
N SER A 347 -15.10 -12.62 21.51
CA SER A 347 -15.08 -14.06 21.77
C SER A 347 -14.81 -14.86 20.48
N GLY A 348 -15.33 -14.41 19.32
CA GLY A 348 -15.03 -14.98 18.02
C GLY A 348 -13.54 -14.89 17.67
N ILE A 349 -12.91 -13.73 17.89
CA ILE A 349 -11.46 -13.55 17.71
C ILE A 349 -10.67 -14.45 18.67
N ALA A 350 -11.06 -14.53 19.95
CA ALA A 350 -10.40 -15.37 20.94
C ALA A 350 -10.44 -16.85 20.54
N ARG A 351 -11.59 -17.34 20.07
CA ARG A 351 -11.74 -18.73 19.59
C ARG A 351 -10.81 -19.01 18.42
N GLN A 352 -10.78 -18.18 17.41
CA GLN A 352 -9.92 -18.38 16.25
C GLN A 352 -8.42 -18.29 16.60
N LEU A 353 -8.02 -17.42 17.55
CA LEU A 353 -6.65 -17.40 18.07
C LEU A 353 -6.30 -18.71 18.78
N SER A 354 -7.23 -19.33 19.53
CA SER A 354 -7.00 -20.63 20.14
C SER A 354 -6.91 -21.76 19.10
N GLU A 355 -7.69 -21.70 18.03
CA GLU A 355 -7.62 -22.64 16.90
C GLU A 355 -6.32 -22.49 16.10
N ALA A 356 -5.71 -21.30 16.06
CA ALA A 356 -4.42 -21.08 15.42
C ALA A 356 -3.27 -21.80 16.14
N SER A 357 -3.40 -22.08 17.43
CA SER A 357 -2.44 -22.87 18.20
C SER A 357 -2.47 -24.38 17.86
N LEU A 358 -3.57 -24.87 17.28
CA LEU A 358 -3.79 -26.25 16.86
C LEU A 358 -3.44 -26.40 15.37
N ALA A 359 -2.15 -26.48 15.04
CA ALA A 359 -1.61 -26.40 13.68
C ALA A 359 -2.05 -27.53 12.70
N ASP A 360 -2.67 -28.59 13.17
CA ASP A 360 -2.93 -29.82 12.40
C ASP A 360 -4.40 -30.03 12.00
N SER A 361 -5.28 -29.02 12.12
CA SER A 361 -6.68 -29.19 11.74
C SER A 361 -6.86 -29.21 10.21
N PRO A 362 -7.66 -30.16 9.67
CA PRO A 362 -7.88 -30.28 8.23
C PRO A 362 -8.57 -29.05 7.63
N LEU A 363 -8.31 -28.81 6.34
CA LEU A 363 -8.83 -27.68 5.54
C LEU A 363 -10.24 -27.93 5.00
N ASP A 364 -10.99 -28.91 5.54
CA ASP A 364 -12.27 -29.30 5.00
C ASP A 364 -13.28 -28.12 5.06
N GLY A 365 -13.78 -27.74 3.88
CA GLY A 365 -14.83 -26.73 3.73
C GLY A 365 -14.38 -25.29 3.45
N ILE A 366 -13.08 -24.98 3.42
CA ILE A 366 -12.61 -23.61 3.09
C ILE A 366 -12.51 -23.44 1.57
N ASP A 367 -13.26 -22.50 1.00
CA ASP A 367 -13.08 -22.07 -0.40
C ASP A 367 -11.75 -21.33 -0.55
N THR A 368 -10.75 -22.00 -1.10
CA THR A 368 -9.39 -21.46 -1.32
C THR A 368 -9.27 -20.56 -2.54
N ARG A 369 -10.36 -20.27 -3.24
CA ARG A 369 -10.33 -19.40 -4.42
C ARG A 369 -10.04 -17.97 -4.01
N LEU A 370 -8.94 -17.44 -4.54
CA LEU A 370 -8.60 -16.02 -4.47
C LEU A 370 -8.71 -15.43 -5.87
N ARG A 371 -9.31 -14.25 -6.01
CA ARG A 371 -9.35 -13.56 -7.30
C ARG A 371 -7.96 -13.10 -7.68
N ASP A 372 -7.37 -13.72 -8.71
CA ASP A 372 -6.18 -13.21 -9.36
C ASP A 372 -6.58 -12.10 -10.33
N SER A 373 -6.09 -10.89 -10.07
CA SER A 373 -6.33 -9.74 -10.93
C SER A 373 -5.25 -9.56 -12.00
N SER A 374 -4.25 -10.45 -12.07
CA SER A 374 -3.20 -10.37 -13.09
C SER A 374 -3.74 -10.76 -14.47
N PRO A 375 -3.31 -10.10 -15.56
CA PRO A 375 -3.73 -10.51 -16.89
C PRO A 375 -3.03 -11.81 -17.26
N HIS A 376 -3.82 -12.82 -17.70
CA HIS A 376 -3.32 -14.14 -18.06
C HIS A 376 -3.19 -14.35 -19.56
N THR A 377 -3.94 -13.60 -20.37
CA THR A 377 -3.96 -13.71 -21.83
C THR A 377 -3.44 -12.43 -22.49
N LEU A 378 -2.84 -12.59 -23.69
CA LEU A 378 -2.39 -11.44 -24.49
C LEU A 378 -3.55 -10.50 -24.83
N ARG A 379 -4.77 -11.02 -24.98
CA ARG A 379 -5.98 -10.24 -25.22
C ARG A 379 -6.32 -9.35 -24.02
N GLU A 380 -6.24 -9.89 -22.80
CA GLU A 380 -6.44 -9.11 -21.56
C GLU A 380 -5.36 -8.06 -21.38
N MET A 381 -4.09 -8.41 -21.67
CA MET A 381 -2.97 -7.45 -21.65
C MET A 381 -3.22 -6.31 -22.63
N GLY A 382 -3.61 -6.63 -23.89
CA GLY A 382 -3.94 -5.62 -24.89
C GLY A 382 -5.12 -4.73 -24.47
N ALA A 383 -6.17 -5.31 -23.89
CA ALA A 383 -7.32 -4.55 -23.39
C ALA A 383 -6.96 -3.60 -22.23
N ARG A 384 -6.05 -4.00 -21.35
CA ARG A 384 -5.54 -3.12 -20.27
C ARG A 384 -4.70 -1.98 -20.81
N LEU A 385 -3.76 -2.28 -21.70
CA LEU A 385 -2.95 -1.25 -22.36
C LEU A 385 -3.82 -0.25 -23.12
N ARG A 386 -4.83 -0.72 -23.85
CA ARG A 386 -5.76 0.16 -24.58
C ARG A 386 -6.53 1.09 -23.63
N ARG A 387 -6.98 0.59 -22.46
CA ARG A 387 -7.61 1.42 -21.43
C ARG A 387 -6.62 2.41 -20.81
N ALA A 388 -5.36 2.01 -20.62
CA ALA A 388 -4.32 2.89 -20.10
C ALA A 388 -3.91 3.99 -21.09
N LEU A 389 -4.10 3.78 -22.41
CA LEU A 389 -3.81 4.76 -23.46
C LEU A 389 -4.82 5.91 -23.55
N THR A 390 -5.87 5.93 -22.72
CA THR A 390 -6.82 7.05 -22.70
C THR A 390 -6.27 8.25 -21.93
N PRO A 391 -6.51 9.51 -22.39
CA PRO A 391 -6.03 10.73 -21.70
C PRO A 391 -6.55 10.87 -20.25
N GLY A 392 -7.65 10.20 -19.91
CA GLY A 392 -8.20 10.11 -18.57
C GLY A 392 -7.37 9.22 -17.62
N SER A 393 -6.52 8.35 -18.15
CA SER A 393 -5.71 7.42 -17.37
C SER A 393 -4.58 8.14 -16.64
N LEU A 394 -4.40 7.82 -15.36
CA LEU A 394 -3.27 8.31 -14.55
C LEU A 394 -1.92 7.90 -15.15
N LEU A 395 -1.82 6.66 -15.67
CA LEU A 395 -0.59 6.15 -16.30
C LEU A 395 -0.26 6.88 -17.60
N PHE A 396 -1.25 7.22 -18.41
CA PHE A 396 -1.04 8.02 -19.62
C PHE A 396 -0.44 9.38 -19.29
N ARG A 397 -1.09 10.11 -18.37
CA ARG A 397 -0.64 11.45 -17.98
C ARG A 397 0.75 11.42 -17.36
N HIS A 398 1.00 10.42 -16.49
CA HIS A 398 2.31 10.25 -15.87
C HIS A 398 3.39 9.87 -16.89
N GLY A 399 3.09 8.95 -17.81
CA GLY A 399 4.00 8.58 -18.90
C GLY A 399 4.35 9.74 -19.82
N LEU A 400 3.34 10.54 -20.23
CA LEU A 400 3.56 11.74 -21.03
C LEU A 400 4.40 12.78 -20.28
N ARG A 401 4.15 12.98 -18.99
CA ARG A 401 4.90 13.89 -18.13
C ARG A 401 6.36 13.48 -18.02
N ILE A 402 6.65 12.20 -17.76
CA ILE A 402 8.03 11.67 -17.71
C ILE A 402 8.71 11.83 -19.06
N ALA A 403 8.06 11.46 -20.16
CA ALA A 403 8.63 11.56 -21.49
C ALA A 403 9.02 13.01 -21.84
N LEU A 404 8.12 13.95 -21.64
CA LEU A 404 8.39 15.38 -21.91
C LEU A 404 9.43 15.97 -20.96
N ALA A 405 9.42 15.58 -19.67
CA ALA A 405 10.43 16.03 -18.70
C ALA A 405 11.83 15.50 -19.07
N LEU A 406 11.95 14.26 -19.54
CA LEU A 406 13.23 13.70 -19.99
C LEU A 406 13.72 14.37 -21.28
N ILE A 407 12.82 14.71 -22.24
CA ILE A 407 13.19 15.50 -23.42
C ILE A 407 13.69 16.87 -23.00
N ALA A 408 12.98 17.57 -22.11
CA ALA A 408 13.38 18.89 -21.63
C ALA A 408 14.74 18.85 -20.94
N GLY A 409 14.97 17.82 -20.09
CA GLY A 409 16.27 17.60 -19.46
C GLY A 409 17.38 17.32 -20.49
N TYR A 410 17.12 16.43 -21.46
CA TYR A 410 18.07 16.13 -22.52
C TYR A 410 18.38 17.35 -23.40
N ALA A 411 17.37 18.12 -23.79
CA ALA A 411 17.57 19.36 -24.56
C ALA A 411 18.42 20.39 -23.79
N LEU A 412 18.15 20.54 -22.48
CA LEU A 412 18.95 21.45 -21.64
C LEU A 412 20.43 21.03 -21.60
N LEU A 413 20.69 19.71 -21.44
CA LEU A 413 22.05 19.19 -21.44
C LEU A 413 22.77 19.43 -22.77
N ARG A 414 22.09 19.26 -23.89
CA ARG A 414 22.66 19.52 -25.22
C ARG A 414 22.95 21.00 -25.50
N LEU A 415 22.16 21.89 -24.90
CA LEU A 415 22.34 23.34 -25.04
C LEU A 415 23.43 23.90 -24.12
N ALA A 416 23.50 23.40 -22.89
CA ALA A 416 24.42 23.89 -21.87
C ALA A 416 25.80 23.20 -21.89
N HIS A 417 25.90 22.02 -22.54
CA HIS A 417 27.11 21.18 -22.60
C HIS A 417 27.83 21.00 -21.23
N PRO A 418 27.12 20.71 -20.12
CA PRO A 418 27.77 20.49 -18.85
C PRO A 418 28.45 19.11 -18.85
N ASP A 419 29.70 19.06 -18.44
CA ASP A 419 30.39 17.80 -18.22
C ASP A 419 29.62 16.94 -17.20
N ASN A 420 29.40 15.65 -17.49
CA ASN A 420 28.73 14.69 -16.61
C ASN A 420 27.25 15.02 -16.24
N GLY A 421 26.54 15.82 -17.03
CA GLY A 421 25.19 16.34 -16.70
C GLY A 421 24.04 15.32 -16.78
N TYR A 422 24.24 14.11 -17.32
CA TYR A 422 23.14 13.12 -17.52
C TYR A 422 22.49 12.60 -16.22
N TRP A 423 23.06 12.90 -15.07
CA TRP A 423 22.44 12.65 -13.76
C TRP A 423 21.17 13.49 -13.51
N VAL A 424 20.98 14.59 -14.25
CA VAL A 424 19.72 15.36 -14.30
C VAL A 424 18.56 14.42 -14.68
N LEU A 425 18.75 13.59 -15.73
CA LEU A 425 17.71 12.67 -16.20
C LEU A 425 17.34 11.61 -15.16
N LEU A 426 18.33 11.08 -14.43
CA LEU A 426 18.08 10.15 -13.34
C LEU A 426 17.27 10.83 -12.22
N THR A 427 17.58 12.08 -11.91
CA THR A 427 16.82 12.85 -10.92
C THR A 427 15.37 13.08 -11.37
N ILE A 428 15.15 13.47 -12.63
CA ILE A 428 13.81 13.62 -13.22
C ILE A 428 13.03 12.30 -13.06
N MET A 429 13.61 11.18 -13.47
CA MET A 429 12.98 9.85 -13.42
C MET A 429 12.56 9.44 -12.00
N VAL A 430 13.39 9.73 -11.00
CA VAL A 430 13.15 9.33 -9.61
C VAL A 430 12.20 10.28 -8.88
N VAL A 431 12.30 11.60 -9.14
CA VAL A 431 11.51 12.64 -8.46
C VAL A 431 10.10 12.76 -9.04
N CYS A 432 9.94 12.65 -10.36
CA CYS A 432 8.63 12.76 -11.01
C CYS A 432 7.71 11.61 -10.58
N ARG A 433 6.60 11.93 -9.93
CA ARG A 433 5.59 10.99 -9.47
C ARG A 433 4.22 11.33 -10.08
N PRO A 434 3.26 10.36 -10.06
CA PRO A 434 1.94 10.61 -10.63
C PRO A 434 1.23 11.83 -10.05
N SER A 435 1.31 12.07 -8.73
CA SER A 435 0.71 13.24 -8.07
C SER A 435 1.75 14.31 -7.76
N PHE A 436 1.33 15.58 -7.77
CA PHE A 436 2.18 16.73 -7.42
C PHE A 436 2.68 16.65 -5.96
N GLY A 437 1.80 16.28 -5.02
CA GLY A 437 2.17 16.15 -3.60
C GLY A 437 3.27 15.12 -3.37
N ALA A 438 3.21 13.98 -4.06
CA ALA A 438 4.25 12.96 -4.01
C ALA A 438 5.57 13.44 -4.66
N THR A 439 5.49 14.17 -5.79
CA THR A 439 6.67 14.78 -6.46
C THR A 439 7.37 15.78 -5.54
N ARG A 440 6.63 16.70 -4.91
CA ARG A 440 7.16 17.67 -3.96
C ARG A 440 7.87 17.01 -2.78
N LEU A 441 7.23 16.02 -2.17
CA LEU A 441 7.83 15.28 -1.05
C LEU A 441 9.13 14.58 -1.48
N ARG A 442 9.12 13.93 -2.64
CA ARG A 442 10.30 13.25 -3.20
C ARG A 442 11.41 14.23 -3.52
N LEU A 443 11.09 15.43 -4.04
CA LEU A 443 12.08 16.48 -4.30
C LEU A 443 12.80 16.92 -3.03
N VAL A 444 12.03 17.27 -1.99
CA VAL A 444 12.61 17.70 -0.71
C VAL A 444 13.51 16.62 -0.12
N GLN A 445 13.02 15.38 -0.10
CA GLN A 445 13.81 14.23 0.39
C GLN A 445 15.05 13.97 -0.48
N ARG A 446 14.97 14.18 -1.81
CA ARG A 446 16.10 14.00 -2.74
C ARG A 446 17.16 15.06 -2.49
N VAL A 447 16.79 16.33 -2.41
CA VAL A 447 17.73 17.45 -2.16
C VAL A 447 18.41 17.28 -0.79
N ALA A 448 17.62 17.11 0.26
CA ALA A 448 18.15 16.92 1.61
C ALA A 448 19.06 15.67 1.72
N GLY A 449 18.64 14.55 1.12
CA GLY A 449 19.43 13.33 1.11
C GLY A 449 20.72 13.48 0.29
N THR A 450 20.67 14.17 -0.84
CA THR A 450 21.89 14.47 -1.64
C THR A 450 22.85 15.34 -0.84
N LEU A 451 22.38 16.43 -0.20
CA LEU A 451 23.23 17.28 0.65
C LEU A 451 23.89 16.49 1.78
N LEU A 452 23.15 15.65 2.48
CA LEU A 452 23.69 14.78 3.53
C LEU A 452 24.71 13.79 2.98
N GLY A 453 24.42 13.18 1.82
CA GLY A 453 25.32 12.23 1.16
C GLY A 453 26.61 12.87 0.67
N LEU A 454 26.54 14.09 0.09
CA LEU A 454 27.70 14.88 -0.35
C LEU A 454 28.57 15.28 0.84
N GLY A 455 27.97 15.79 1.92
CA GLY A 455 28.70 16.17 3.13
C GLY A 455 29.40 14.98 3.79
N ALA A 456 28.70 13.83 3.87
CA ALA A 456 29.27 12.60 4.41
C ALA A 456 30.42 12.09 3.53
N ALA A 457 30.27 12.10 2.20
CA ALA A 457 31.31 11.68 1.27
C ALA A 457 32.54 12.58 1.36
N TRP A 458 32.34 13.91 1.36
CA TRP A 458 33.41 14.86 1.53
C TRP A 458 34.19 14.64 2.82
N ALA A 459 33.51 14.50 3.95
CA ALA A 459 34.11 14.26 5.25
C ALA A 459 34.89 12.95 5.30
N LEU A 460 34.33 11.85 4.75
CA LEU A 460 34.99 10.53 4.75
C LEU A 460 36.20 10.52 3.83
N MET A 461 36.17 11.17 2.66
CA MET A 461 37.30 11.28 1.77
C MET A 461 38.44 12.12 2.37
N GLN A 462 38.13 13.13 3.22
CA GLN A 462 39.13 13.92 3.93
C GLN A 462 39.75 13.17 5.11
N LEU A 463 38.94 12.45 5.89
CA LEU A 463 39.36 11.81 7.11
C LEU A 463 40.13 10.49 6.86
N PHE A 464 39.83 9.81 5.77
CA PHE A 464 40.32 8.48 5.47
C PHE A 464 40.82 8.40 4.02
N PRO A 465 42.11 8.57 3.74
CA PRO A 465 42.65 8.49 2.37
C PRO A 465 42.80 7.07 1.81
N ASP A 466 42.50 6.03 2.61
CA ASP A 466 42.69 4.63 2.20
C ASP A 466 41.66 4.13 1.22
N THR A 467 42.08 3.68 0.05
CA THR A 467 41.23 3.14 -1.02
C THR A 467 40.44 1.92 -0.58
N THR A 468 41.01 1.05 0.24
CA THR A 468 40.33 -0.14 0.76
C THR A 468 39.14 0.21 1.62
N LEU A 469 39.35 1.23 2.47
CA LEU A 469 38.25 1.73 3.35
C LEU A 469 37.13 2.38 2.52
N HIS A 470 37.45 3.10 1.44
CA HIS A 470 36.47 3.66 0.54
C HIS A 470 35.62 2.57 -0.14
N LEU A 471 36.18 1.48 -0.56
CA LEU A 471 35.45 0.32 -1.11
C LEU A 471 34.50 -0.29 -0.10
N LEU A 472 34.95 -0.50 1.14
CA LEU A 472 34.10 -1.04 2.21
C LEU A 472 32.97 -0.09 2.57
N LEU A 473 33.25 1.20 2.65
CA LEU A 473 32.23 2.24 2.91
C LEU A 473 31.23 2.35 1.76
N ALA A 474 31.68 2.24 0.50
CA ALA A 474 30.78 2.21 -0.65
C ALA A 474 29.85 1.00 -0.62
N LEU A 475 30.37 -0.18 -0.26
CA LEU A 475 29.56 -1.38 -0.06
C LEU A 475 28.54 -1.22 1.08
N ALA A 476 28.97 -0.67 2.22
CA ALA A 476 28.08 -0.38 3.34
C ALA A 476 26.96 0.63 2.98
N ALA A 477 27.32 1.68 2.23
CA ALA A 477 26.37 2.66 1.71
C ALA A 477 25.39 2.02 0.72
N ALA A 478 25.82 1.15 -0.18
CA ALA A 478 24.94 0.39 -1.08
C ALA A 478 23.95 -0.47 -0.29
N LEU A 479 24.41 -1.16 0.74
CA LEU A 479 23.51 -1.95 1.63
C LEU A 479 22.48 -1.06 2.32
N LEU A 480 22.92 0.07 2.87
CA LEU A 480 22.03 1.02 3.52
C LEU A 480 20.96 1.55 2.55
N PHE A 481 21.34 1.84 1.30
CA PHE A 481 20.41 2.21 0.24
C PHE A 481 19.34 1.14 0.05
N PHE A 482 19.71 -0.11 -0.16
CA PHE A 482 18.76 -1.17 -0.46
C PHE A 482 17.84 -1.52 0.73
N VAL A 483 18.34 -1.42 1.96
CA VAL A 483 17.55 -1.64 3.18
C VAL A 483 16.53 -0.53 3.41
N THR A 484 16.85 0.73 3.03
CA THR A 484 16.05 1.91 3.40
C THR A 484 15.21 2.49 2.24
N ARG A 485 15.45 2.08 0.99
CA ARG A 485 14.85 2.71 -0.23
C ARG A 485 13.33 2.78 -0.23
N ASN A 486 12.65 1.80 0.36
CA ASN A 486 11.20 1.71 0.35
C ASN A 486 10.52 2.46 1.51
N GLU A 487 11.22 2.66 2.64
CA GLU A 487 10.62 3.25 3.85
C GLU A 487 11.17 4.63 4.18
N ARG A 488 12.48 4.84 4.01
CA ARG A 488 13.19 6.06 4.40
C ARG A 488 13.97 6.62 3.21
N TYR A 489 13.24 7.16 2.24
CA TYR A 489 13.84 7.61 0.98
C TYR A 489 14.94 8.65 1.15
N LEU A 490 14.88 9.54 2.16
CA LEU A 490 15.93 10.51 2.48
C LEU A 490 17.26 9.79 2.78
N VAL A 491 17.23 8.79 3.66
CA VAL A 491 18.42 8.00 4.02
C VAL A 491 18.94 7.22 2.82
N ALA A 492 18.04 6.63 2.05
CA ALA A 492 18.41 5.93 0.81
C ALA A 492 19.10 6.86 -0.19
N THR A 493 18.61 8.09 -0.34
CA THR A 493 19.25 9.08 -1.23
C THR A 493 20.63 9.48 -0.73
N ALA A 494 20.80 9.70 0.57
CA ALA A 494 22.11 10.00 1.14
C ALA A 494 23.09 8.83 0.91
N ALA A 495 22.63 7.60 1.15
CA ALA A 495 23.45 6.41 0.99
C ALA A 495 23.88 6.17 -0.47
N ILE A 496 22.97 6.30 -1.46
CA ILE A 496 23.33 6.11 -2.88
C ILE A 496 24.24 7.24 -3.39
N THR A 497 24.08 8.47 -2.88
CA THR A 497 24.95 9.59 -3.23
C THR A 497 26.37 9.35 -2.65
N LEU A 498 26.46 8.94 -1.40
CA LEU A 498 27.72 8.56 -0.75
C LEU A 498 28.41 7.43 -1.52
N MET A 499 27.70 6.36 -1.83
CA MET A 499 28.25 5.23 -2.61
C MET A 499 28.80 5.71 -3.95
N ALA A 500 28.03 6.50 -4.70
CA ALA A 500 28.47 6.97 -6.02
C ALA A 500 29.72 7.82 -5.94
N LEU A 501 29.82 8.75 -4.99
CA LEU A 501 31.01 9.60 -4.84
C LEU A 501 32.25 8.81 -4.41
N LEU A 502 32.10 7.84 -3.50
CA LEU A 502 33.19 6.96 -3.13
C LEU A 502 33.65 6.12 -4.32
N CYS A 503 32.74 5.61 -5.16
CA CYS A 503 33.12 4.93 -6.40
C CYS A 503 33.85 5.84 -7.40
N PHE A 504 33.41 7.09 -7.58
CA PHE A 504 34.12 8.06 -8.41
C PHE A 504 35.50 8.45 -7.83
N ASN A 505 35.59 8.54 -6.51
CA ASN A 505 36.89 8.83 -5.86
C ASN A 505 37.94 7.73 -6.11
N LEU A 506 37.51 6.48 -6.31
CA LEU A 506 38.42 5.38 -6.70
C LEU A 506 39.01 5.57 -8.11
N LEU A 507 38.30 6.33 -8.96
CA LEU A 507 38.73 6.71 -10.32
C LEU A 507 39.50 8.05 -10.35
N GLY A 508 39.64 8.75 -9.21
CA GLY A 508 40.32 10.02 -9.08
C GLY A 508 39.44 11.26 -9.10
N ASP A 509 38.13 11.14 -9.43
CA ASP A 509 37.21 12.28 -9.72
C ASP A 509 36.25 12.61 -8.57
N GLY A 510 36.41 12.05 -7.38
CA GLY A 510 35.45 12.17 -6.29
C GLY A 510 35.10 13.61 -5.87
N TYR A 511 36.11 14.46 -5.72
CA TYR A 511 35.91 15.87 -5.33
C TYR A 511 35.29 16.72 -6.44
N VAL A 512 35.68 16.48 -7.68
CA VAL A 512 35.20 17.22 -8.85
C VAL A 512 33.68 16.99 -9.04
N MET A 513 33.18 15.80 -8.68
CA MET A 513 31.78 15.42 -8.84
C MET A 513 30.82 16.01 -7.79
N ILE A 514 31.31 16.66 -6.72
CA ILE A 514 30.42 17.16 -5.64
C ILE A 514 29.48 18.23 -6.17
N TRP A 515 29.98 19.29 -6.82
CA TRP A 515 29.19 20.39 -7.35
C TRP A 515 28.25 19.97 -8.48
N PRO A 516 28.70 19.26 -9.52
CA PRO A 516 27.80 18.74 -10.55
C PRO A 516 26.64 17.93 -9.98
N ARG A 517 26.87 17.06 -9.02
CA ARG A 517 25.81 16.26 -8.40
C ARG A 517 24.75 17.09 -7.70
N LEU A 518 25.12 18.16 -7.02
CA LEU A 518 24.17 19.06 -6.39
C LEU A 518 23.35 19.81 -7.45
N LEU A 519 24.01 20.37 -8.45
CA LEU A 519 23.36 21.09 -9.55
C LEU A 519 22.40 20.19 -10.34
N ASP A 520 22.81 18.98 -10.68
CA ASP A 520 21.97 17.98 -11.36
C ASP A 520 20.73 17.61 -10.57
N THR A 521 20.87 17.54 -9.25
CA THR A 521 19.72 17.27 -8.37
C THR A 521 18.75 18.45 -8.34
N LEU A 522 19.25 19.68 -8.29
CA LEU A 522 18.41 20.89 -8.30
C LEU A 522 17.72 21.09 -9.65
N ILE A 523 18.48 21.01 -10.75
CA ILE A 523 17.96 21.18 -12.12
C ILE A 523 16.93 20.08 -12.45
N GLY A 524 17.30 18.83 -12.24
CA GLY A 524 16.39 17.70 -12.49
C GLY A 524 15.13 17.77 -11.63
N GLY A 525 15.26 18.20 -10.37
CA GLY A 525 14.14 18.44 -9.47
C GLY A 525 13.24 19.58 -9.93
N ALA A 526 13.81 20.69 -10.41
CA ALA A 526 13.07 21.82 -10.96
C ALA A 526 12.28 21.41 -12.22
N ILE A 527 12.90 20.69 -13.16
CA ILE A 527 12.25 20.18 -14.37
C ILE A 527 11.11 19.22 -14.00
N ALA A 528 11.34 18.27 -13.08
CA ALA A 528 10.31 17.33 -12.65
C ALA A 528 9.11 18.03 -11.99
N THR A 529 9.38 19.08 -11.21
CA THR A 529 8.33 19.88 -10.56
C THR A 529 7.56 20.71 -11.57
N ALA A 530 8.25 21.39 -12.48
CA ALA A 530 7.63 22.15 -13.56
C ALA A 530 6.77 21.24 -14.45
N ALA A 531 7.27 20.08 -14.82
CA ALA A 531 6.50 19.08 -15.58
C ALA A 531 5.23 18.62 -14.83
N SER A 532 5.31 18.44 -13.50
CA SER A 532 4.16 18.05 -12.69
C SER A 532 3.11 19.16 -12.56
N LEU A 533 3.50 20.43 -12.68
CA LEU A 533 2.60 21.59 -12.62
C LEU A 533 1.99 21.93 -13.99
N LEU A 534 2.78 21.80 -15.06
CA LEU A 534 2.42 22.31 -16.39
C LEU A 534 1.82 21.22 -17.29
N ILE A 535 2.29 19.97 -17.17
CA ILE A 535 1.89 18.88 -18.08
C ILE A 535 0.77 18.06 -17.45
N LEU A 536 -0.46 18.31 -17.87
CA LEU A 536 -1.66 17.60 -17.43
C LEU A 536 -1.69 17.39 -15.89
N PRO A 537 -1.72 18.45 -15.08
CA PRO A 537 -1.63 18.32 -13.64
C PRO A 537 -2.80 17.49 -13.10
N ASP A 538 -2.46 16.51 -12.27
CA ASP A 538 -3.42 15.60 -11.63
C ASP A 538 -3.64 16.11 -10.20
N TRP A 539 -4.70 16.89 -10.02
CA TRP A 539 -5.11 17.38 -8.72
C TRP A 539 -6.12 16.42 -8.09
N GLU A 540 -5.79 15.91 -6.92
CA GLU A 540 -6.68 15.01 -6.17
C GLU A 540 -8.02 15.72 -5.84
N GLY A 541 -7.97 17.03 -5.56
CA GLY A 541 -9.18 17.79 -5.32
C GLY A 541 -10.17 17.77 -6.48
N ARG A 542 -9.72 17.68 -7.72
CA ARG A 542 -10.59 17.57 -8.90
C ARG A 542 -11.25 16.19 -9.04
N ARG A 543 -10.66 15.15 -8.46
CA ARG A 543 -11.11 13.76 -8.55
C ARG A 543 -11.79 13.26 -7.28
N LEU A 544 -11.80 14.09 -6.22
CA LEU A 544 -12.34 13.71 -4.91
C LEU A 544 -13.77 13.16 -5.02
N HIS A 545 -14.64 13.81 -5.82
CA HIS A 545 -16.01 13.37 -6.06
C HIS A 545 -16.10 11.95 -6.64
N GLN A 546 -15.17 11.56 -7.55
CA GLN A 546 -15.14 10.20 -8.12
C GLN A 546 -14.70 9.16 -7.08
N VAL A 547 -13.73 9.52 -6.23
CA VAL A 547 -13.25 8.65 -5.16
C VAL A 547 -14.36 8.46 -4.12
N MET A 548 -15.08 9.54 -3.76
CA MET A 548 -16.23 9.48 -2.87
C MET A 548 -17.38 8.63 -3.45
N ALA A 549 -17.68 8.82 -4.74
CA ALA A 549 -18.68 8.00 -5.46
C ALA A 549 -18.32 6.50 -5.42
N GLN A 550 -17.04 6.18 -5.63
CA GLN A 550 -16.55 4.80 -5.57
C GLN A 550 -16.71 4.19 -4.18
N VAL A 551 -16.45 4.95 -3.11
CA VAL A 551 -16.68 4.50 -1.72
C VAL A 551 -18.15 4.13 -1.53
N ILE A 552 -19.07 4.99 -1.94
CA ILE A 552 -20.52 4.73 -1.80
C ILE A 552 -20.97 3.54 -2.66
N ALA A 553 -20.53 3.47 -3.92
CA ALA A 553 -20.89 2.36 -4.83
C ALA A 553 -20.38 1.00 -4.33
N THR A 554 -19.16 0.95 -3.77
CA THR A 554 -18.63 -0.28 -3.18
C THR A 554 -19.31 -0.64 -1.87
N SER A 555 -19.73 0.36 -1.06
CA SER A 555 -20.53 0.17 0.16
C SER A 555 -21.88 -0.46 -0.15
N THR A 556 -22.57 0.04 -1.19
CA THR A 556 -23.86 -0.51 -1.64
C THR A 556 -23.71 -1.98 -2.04
N ARG A 557 -22.68 -2.31 -2.85
CA ARG A 557 -22.42 -3.69 -3.26
C ARG A 557 -22.10 -4.59 -2.06
N TYR A 558 -21.34 -4.10 -1.10
CA TYR A 558 -21.01 -4.87 0.10
C TYR A 558 -22.26 -5.11 0.96
N LEU A 559 -23.14 -4.12 1.11
CA LEU A 559 -24.44 -4.29 1.77
C LEU A 559 -25.27 -5.40 1.12
N ASP A 560 -25.34 -5.42 -0.22
CA ASP A 560 -26.12 -6.41 -0.98
C ASP A 560 -25.60 -7.83 -0.72
N GLU A 561 -24.30 -8.03 -0.79
CA GLU A 561 -23.68 -9.31 -0.53
C GLU A 561 -23.87 -9.77 0.93
N VAL A 562 -23.74 -8.84 1.89
CA VAL A 562 -23.98 -9.14 3.31
C VAL A 562 -25.42 -9.58 3.54
N LEU A 563 -26.41 -8.81 3.09
CA LEU A 563 -27.82 -9.12 3.31
C LEU A 563 -28.25 -10.36 2.51
N GLY A 564 -27.63 -10.61 1.35
CA GLY A 564 -27.77 -11.86 0.62
C GLY A 564 -27.36 -13.08 1.45
N GLN A 565 -26.29 -12.95 2.26
CA GLN A 565 -25.84 -14.02 3.18
C GLN A 565 -26.84 -14.28 4.33
N TYR A 566 -27.55 -13.26 4.79
CA TYR A 566 -28.60 -13.41 5.79
C TYR A 566 -29.83 -14.14 5.23
N ARG A 567 -30.16 -13.96 3.95
CA ARG A 567 -31.30 -14.65 3.28
C ARG A 567 -30.98 -16.09 2.89
N ASN A 568 -29.77 -16.34 2.40
CA ASN A 568 -29.38 -17.61 1.79
C ASN A 568 -28.55 -18.51 2.71
N GLY A 569 -28.31 -18.09 3.95
CA GLY A 569 -27.35 -18.70 4.87
C GLY A 569 -25.90 -18.29 4.57
N MET A 570 -25.04 -18.39 5.59
CA MET A 570 -23.65 -18.01 5.50
C MET A 570 -22.91 -18.86 4.47
N ARG A 571 -22.44 -18.19 3.41
CA ARG A 571 -21.50 -18.74 2.43
C ARG A 571 -20.30 -17.82 2.40
N ASP A 572 -19.13 -18.27 2.86
CA ASP A 572 -17.90 -17.50 2.71
C ASP A 572 -17.38 -17.61 1.27
N ASP A 573 -18.22 -17.13 0.34
CA ASP A 573 -18.00 -17.21 -1.10
C ASP A 573 -17.14 -16.05 -1.64
N LEU A 574 -16.67 -16.25 -2.86
CA LEU A 574 -15.79 -15.29 -3.54
C LEU A 574 -16.47 -13.91 -3.76
N PRO A 575 -17.76 -13.80 -4.16
CA PRO A 575 -18.43 -12.50 -4.34
C PRO A 575 -18.42 -11.64 -3.09
N TYR A 576 -18.80 -12.17 -1.93
CA TYR A 576 -18.75 -11.50 -0.65
C TYR A 576 -17.34 -10.98 -0.31
N ARG A 577 -16.33 -11.86 -0.42
CA ARG A 577 -14.95 -11.48 -0.13
C ARG A 577 -14.42 -10.39 -1.05
N ILE A 578 -14.87 -10.38 -2.33
CA ILE A 578 -14.54 -9.33 -3.29
C ILE A 578 -15.21 -8.01 -2.91
N ALA A 579 -16.53 -8.01 -2.66
CA ALA A 579 -17.28 -6.80 -2.32
C ALA A 579 -16.71 -6.13 -1.06
N ARG A 580 -16.44 -6.93 -0.03
CA ARG A 580 -15.81 -6.46 1.20
C ARG A 580 -14.44 -5.82 0.95
N ARG A 581 -13.55 -6.50 0.23
CA ARG A 581 -12.22 -5.98 -0.09
C ARG A 581 -12.30 -4.69 -0.91
N ASP A 582 -13.18 -4.66 -1.92
CA ASP A 582 -13.31 -3.50 -2.81
C ASP A 582 -13.80 -2.28 -2.03
N MET A 583 -14.68 -2.46 -1.03
CA MET A 583 -15.10 -1.39 -0.13
C MET A 583 -13.95 -0.88 0.75
N HIS A 584 -13.20 -1.77 1.41
CA HIS A 584 -12.06 -1.36 2.22
C HIS A 584 -10.98 -0.64 1.38
N ASN A 585 -10.72 -1.12 0.17
CA ASN A 585 -9.77 -0.47 -0.75
C ASN A 585 -10.25 0.91 -1.21
N ALA A 586 -11.55 1.10 -1.41
CA ALA A 586 -12.12 2.40 -1.76
C ALA A 586 -11.99 3.40 -0.59
N ASP A 587 -12.23 2.97 0.64
CA ASP A 587 -12.04 3.78 1.85
C ASP A 587 -10.58 4.20 2.04
N VAL A 588 -9.64 3.27 1.85
CA VAL A 588 -8.19 3.57 1.82
C VAL A 588 -7.85 4.57 0.71
N ALA A 589 -8.40 4.41 -0.48
CA ALA A 589 -8.15 5.32 -1.60
C ALA A 589 -8.63 6.76 -1.27
N LEU A 590 -9.76 6.91 -0.58
CA LEU A 590 -10.26 8.20 -0.11
C LEU A 590 -9.32 8.82 0.93
N SER A 591 -8.87 8.03 1.90
CA SER A 591 -7.91 8.47 2.93
C SER A 591 -6.60 8.97 2.30
N VAL A 592 -6.06 8.23 1.32
CA VAL A 592 -4.83 8.59 0.59
C VAL A 592 -5.05 9.84 -0.26
N ALA A 593 -6.18 9.97 -0.95
CA ALA A 593 -6.50 11.16 -1.74
C ALA A 593 -6.54 12.42 -0.88
N LEU A 594 -7.20 12.38 0.28
CA LEU A 594 -7.25 13.52 1.21
C LEU A 594 -5.86 13.85 1.79
N ALA A 595 -5.06 12.84 2.14
CA ALA A 595 -3.67 13.06 2.60
C ALA A 595 -2.78 13.70 1.51
N ASN A 596 -2.99 13.35 0.24
CA ASN A 596 -2.29 13.98 -0.88
C ASN A 596 -2.76 15.43 -1.12
N MET A 597 -4.07 15.70 -0.99
CA MET A 597 -4.63 17.06 -1.11
C MET A 597 -4.03 18.03 -0.08
N LEU A 598 -3.69 17.59 1.13
CA LEU A 598 -2.99 18.42 2.13
C LEU A 598 -1.65 18.98 1.60
N ARG A 599 -1.01 18.28 0.66
CA ARG A 599 0.29 18.65 0.07
C ARG A 599 0.16 19.47 -1.21
N GLU A 600 -1.07 19.62 -1.74
CA GLU A 600 -1.35 20.41 -2.93
C GLU A 600 -1.38 21.92 -2.61
N PRO A 601 -1.14 22.80 -3.61
CA PRO A 601 -1.32 24.23 -3.47
C PRO A 601 -2.78 24.60 -3.10
N GLN A 602 -2.97 25.69 -2.37
CA GLN A 602 -4.30 26.10 -1.91
C GLN A 602 -5.35 26.24 -3.04
N TYR A 603 -4.95 26.76 -4.20
CA TYR A 603 -5.83 26.93 -5.35
C TYR A 603 -6.31 25.60 -5.99
N ALA A 604 -5.61 24.51 -5.73
CA ALA A 604 -5.94 23.19 -6.26
C ALA A 604 -6.66 22.30 -5.24
N ARG A 605 -6.58 22.69 -3.95
CA ARG A 605 -7.28 21.99 -2.87
C ARG A 605 -8.78 22.24 -3.00
N GLY A 606 -9.56 21.17 -2.99
CA GLY A 606 -10.99 21.26 -2.74
C GLY A 606 -11.30 21.58 -1.27
N ASN A 607 -12.54 21.39 -0.87
CA ASN A 607 -12.96 21.54 0.52
C ASN A 607 -12.46 20.33 1.35
N LEU A 608 -11.30 20.48 1.97
CA LEU A 608 -10.67 19.44 2.80
C LEU A 608 -11.51 19.07 4.01
N ASP A 609 -12.13 20.07 4.67
CA ASP A 609 -12.93 19.83 5.87
C ASP A 609 -14.17 18.97 5.55
N ALA A 610 -14.84 19.26 4.43
CA ALA A 610 -15.94 18.44 3.95
C ALA A 610 -15.47 17.03 3.56
N GLY A 611 -14.30 16.92 2.91
CA GLY A 611 -13.69 15.65 2.57
C GLY A 611 -13.37 14.79 3.80
N PHE A 612 -12.80 15.38 4.86
CA PHE A 612 -12.53 14.67 6.12
C PHE A 612 -13.81 14.32 6.89
N ARG A 613 -14.84 15.18 6.84
CA ARG A 613 -16.16 14.83 7.39
C ARG A 613 -16.76 13.64 6.66
N PHE A 614 -16.70 13.64 5.32
CA PHE A 614 -17.19 12.52 4.54
C PHE A 614 -16.40 11.23 4.85
N LEU A 615 -15.09 11.29 4.96
CA LEU A 615 -14.25 10.15 5.36
C LEU A 615 -14.67 9.60 6.74
N ALA A 616 -14.90 10.47 7.71
CA ALA A 616 -15.34 10.04 9.05
C ALA A 616 -16.70 9.32 9.00
N LEU A 617 -17.64 9.84 8.20
CA LEU A 617 -18.96 9.24 8.02
C LEU A 617 -18.89 7.94 7.19
N SER A 618 -18.06 7.88 6.15
CA SER A 618 -17.86 6.65 5.38
C SER A 618 -17.21 5.55 6.21
N ASN A 619 -16.25 5.87 7.08
CA ASN A 619 -15.69 4.93 8.05
C ASN A 619 -16.75 4.42 9.04
N THR A 620 -17.69 5.28 9.45
CA THR A 620 -18.82 4.86 10.29
C THR A 620 -19.75 3.92 9.53
N LEU A 621 -20.07 4.22 8.27
CA LEU A 621 -20.83 3.33 7.38
C LEU A 621 -20.13 1.96 7.22
N LEU A 622 -18.82 1.97 6.96
CA LEU A 622 -18.00 0.75 6.90
C LEU A 622 -18.10 -0.05 8.19
N GLY A 623 -18.07 0.62 9.35
CA GLY A 623 -18.22 -0.01 10.65
C GLY A 623 -19.56 -0.71 10.82
N TYR A 624 -20.68 -0.10 10.39
CA TYR A 624 -22.01 -0.70 10.44
C TYR A 624 -22.15 -1.89 9.48
N LEU A 625 -21.63 -1.76 8.25
CA LEU A 625 -21.61 -2.87 7.28
C LEU A 625 -20.74 -4.03 7.76
N SER A 626 -19.58 -3.75 8.36
CA SER A 626 -18.71 -4.77 8.94
C SER A 626 -19.35 -5.45 10.15
N ALA A 627 -20.18 -4.74 10.92
CA ALA A 627 -20.95 -5.36 12.01
C ALA A 627 -21.96 -6.38 11.49
N LEU A 628 -22.68 -6.04 10.41
CA LEU A 628 -23.55 -7.00 9.72
C LEU A 628 -22.75 -8.19 9.21
N GLY A 629 -21.60 -7.95 8.55
CA GLY A 629 -20.73 -8.99 8.02
C GLY A 629 -20.19 -9.96 9.09
N ALA A 630 -19.76 -9.42 10.23
CA ALA A 630 -19.14 -10.18 11.32
C ALA A 630 -20.12 -11.13 12.03
N HIS A 631 -21.42 -10.84 12.01
CA HIS A 631 -22.48 -11.62 12.68
C HIS A 631 -23.30 -12.50 11.75
N ARG A 632 -22.83 -12.75 10.53
CA ARG A 632 -23.44 -13.73 9.62
C ARG A 632 -23.53 -15.10 10.30
N ALA A 633 -24.64 -15.76 10.14
CA ALA A 633 -24.85 -17.10 10.69
C ALA A 633 -25.28 -18.09 9.61
N GLN A 634 -25.09 -19.40 9.89
CA GLN A 634 -25.44 -20.46 8.94
C GLN A 634 -26.94 -20.60 8.68
N ALA A 635 -27.80 -20.17 9.59
CA ALA A 635 -29.25 -20.21 9.42
C ALA A 635 -29.74 -18.91 8.75
N ALA A 636 -30.62 -19.03 7.77
CA ALA A 636 -31.31 -17.91 7.14
C ALA A 636 -32.13 -17.10 8.17
N LEU A 637 -32.33 -15.81 7.89
CA LEU A 637 -33.30 -14.97 8.60
C LEU A 637 -34.70 -15.31 8.12
N ASP A 638 -35.67 -15.28 9.03
CA ASP A 638 -37.08 -15.28 8.65
C ASP A 638 -37.42 -14.03 7.82
N GLU A 639 -38.38 -14.14 6.91
CA GLU A 639 -38.79 -13.02 6.08
C GLU A 639 -39.34 -11.86 6.94
N ASP A 640 -38.57 -10.77 6.98
CA ASP A 640 -38.92 -9.54 7.69
C ASP A 640 -39.16 -8.44 6.66
N SER A 641 -40.42 -8.02 6.51
CA SER A 641 -40.84 -6.97 5.56
C SER A 641 -40.17 -5.64 5.84
N LEU A 642 -39.95 -5.27 7.10
CA LEU A 642 -39.28 -4.02 7.48
C LEU A 642 -37.79 -4.04 7.12
N VAL A 643 -37.12 -5.20 7.29
CA VAL A 643 -35.72 -5.37 6.84
C VAL A 643 -35.62 -5.22 5.34
N SER A 644 -36.53 -5.82 4.58
CA SER A 644 -36.55 -5.72 3.12
C SER A 644 -36.77 -4.28 2.64
N GLN A 645 -37.72 -3.56 3.27
CA GLN A 645 -37.98 -2.14 2.99
C GLN A 645 -36.76 -1.27 3.36
N GLY A 646 -36.16 -1.50 4.53
CA GLY A 646 -34.96 -0.81 4.99
C GLY A 646 -33.78 -1.02 4.04
N GLN A 647 -33.57 -2.26 3.58
CA GLN A 647 -32.54 -2.58 2.58
C GLN A 647 -32.77 -1.79 1.29
N HIS A 648 -33.98 -1.83 0.73
CA HIS A 648 -34.30 -1.16 -0.52
C HIS A 648 -34.12 0.36 -0.41
N CYS A 649 -34.57 0.96 0.67
CA CYS A 649 -34.43 2.39 0.95
C CYS A 649 -32.95 2.80 1.04
N VAL A 650 -32.13 2.08 1.81
CA VAL A 650 -30.69 2.35 1.92
C VAL A 650 -29.96 2.18 0.59
N GLN A 651 -30.27 1.13 -0.18
CA GLN A 651 -29.73 0.90 -1.50
C GLN A 651 -30.04 2.05 -2.46
N GLN A 652 -31.29 2.45 -2.51
CA GLN A 652 -31.75 3.55 -3.37
C GLN A 652 -31.05 4.86 -3.00
N ALA A 653 -30.98 5.19 -1.72
CA ALA A 653 -30.34 6.39 -1.21
C ALA A 653 -28.83 6.42 -1.52
N LEU A 654 -28.11 5.31 -1.27
CA LEU A 654 -26.68 5.21 -1.55
C LEU A 654 -26.40 5.22 -3.06
N THR A 655 -27.21 4.53 -3.86
CA THR A 655 -27.05 4.52 -5.34
C THR A 655 -27.30 5.93 -5.90
N GLY A 656 -28.34 6.63 -5.43
CA GLY A 656 -28.60 8.02 -5.80
C GLY A 656 -27.45 8.96 -5.43
N LEU A 657 -26.89 8.80 -4.23
CA LEU A 657 -25.74 9.58 -3.77
C LEU A 657 -24.49 9.31 -4.62
N ALA A 658 -24.21 8.05 -4.95
CA ALA A 658 -23.08 7.70 -5.82
C ALA A 658 -23.20 8.33 -7.21
N ALA A 659 -24.39 8.23 -7.82
CA ALA A 659 -24.67 8.83 -9.13
C ALA A 659 -24.58 10.38 -9.09
N ALA A 660 -25.08 11.02 -8.05
CA ALA A 660 -24.94 12.46 -7.86
C ALA A 660 -23.48 12.90 -7.75
N LEU A 661 -22.68 12.19 -6.97
CA LEU A 661 -21.23 12.44 -6.84
C LEU A 661 -20.49 12.25 -8.18
N GLU A 662 -20.79 11.19 -8.96
CA GLU A 662 -20.19 10.97 -10.27
C GLU A 662 -20.51 12.11 -11.25
N ALA A 663 -21.78 12.53 -11.28
CA ALA A 663 -22.27 13.61 -12.14
C ALA A 663 -21.94 15.02 -11.63
N ARG A 664 -21.38 15.17 -10.44
CA ARG A 664 -21.16 16.45 -9.72
C ARG A 664 -22.47 17.26 -9.54
N HIS A 665 -23.54 16.56 -9.32
CA HIS A 665 -24.83 17.15 -8.95
C HIS A 665 -25.00 17.16 -7.43
N PRO A 666 -25.88 18.03 -6.90
CA PRO A 666 -26.28 17.97 -5.49
C PRO A 666 -26.85 16.60 -5.15
N ALA A 667 -26.59 16.14 -3.92
CA ALA A 667 -27.15 14.89 -3.43
C ALA A 667 -28.69 14.94 -3.44
N PRO A 668 -29.38 13.84 -3.72
CA PRO A 668 -30.84 13.77 -3.61
C PRO A 668 -31.27 14.20 -2.19
N PRO A 669 -32.34 15.01 -2.06
CA PRO A 669 -32.83 15.42 -0.75
C PRO A 669 -33.22 14.20 0.09
N ALA A 670 -33.17 14.35 1.42
CA ALA A 670 -33.65 13.32 2.32
C ALA A 670 -35.18 13.17 2.14
N ASP A 671 -35.64 11.93 2.00
CA ASP A 671 -37.05 11.62 1.99
C ASP A 671 -37.57 11.51 3.45
N ALA A 672 -38.75 12.08 3.74
CA ALA A 672 -39.38 11.89 5.04
C ALA A 672 -39.66 10.41 5.36
N ALA A 673 -39.82 9.57 4.34
CA ALA A 673 -39.94 8.13 4.48
C ALA A 673 -38.69 7.48 5.06
N GLU A 674 -37.49 8.02 4.81
CA GLU A 674 -36.22 7.50 5.37
C GLU A 674 -36.23 7.63 6.91
N ALA A 675 -36.64 8.78 7.45
CA ALA A 675 -36.68 9.00 8.89
C ALA A 675 -37.76 8.14 9.56
N MET A 676 -38.93 8.08 8.97
CA MET A 676 -40.04 7.24 9.48
C MET A 676 -39.65 5.75 9.49
N LEU A 677 -38.94 5.29 8.45
CA LEU A 677 -38.51 3.91 8.35
C LEU A 677 -37.35 3.61 9.35
N ALA A 678 -36.45 4.57 9.58
CA ALA A 678 -35.44 4.45 10.61
C ALA A 678 -36.06 4.28 12.00
N ASP A 679 -37.06 5.12 12.35
CA ASP A 679 -37.80 5.02 13.61
C ASP A 679 -38.57 3.69 13.74
N ALA A 680 -39.20 3.22 12.66
CA ALA A 680 -39.89 1.94 12.65
C ALA A 680 -38.90 0.73 12.83
N LEU A 681 -37.75 0.78 12.23
CA LEU A 681 -36.69 -0.24 12.42
C LEU A 681 -36.12 -0.23 13.84
N GLU A 682 -36.15 0.91 14.50
CA GLU A 682 -35.70 1.06 15.88
C GLU A 682 -36.74 0.56 16.91
N GLN A 683 -38.00 0.49 16.56
CA GLN A 683 -39.06 -0.09 17.39
C GLN A 683 -38.94 -1.64 17.37
N LEU A 684 -38.12 -2.17 18.27
CA LEU A 684 -37.82 -3.60 18.36
C LEU A 684 -38.84 -4.30 19.27
N PRO A 685 -39.62 -5.26 18.76
CA PRO A 685 -40.46 -6.12 19.59
C PRO A 685 -39.63 -6.89 20.63
N GLU A 686 -40.24 -7.25 21.76
CA GLU A 686 -39.53 -7.97 22.84
C GLU A 686 -39.03 -9.34 22.39
N ASP A 687 -39.82 -10.03 21.57
CA ASP A 687 -39.59 -11.41 21.12
C ASP A 687 -38.72 -11.53 19.85
N ILE A 688 -38.20 -10.40 19.34
CA ILE A 688 -37.40 -10.43 18.12
C ILE A 688 -36.06 -11.14 18.34
N GLY A 689 -35.71 -12.08 17.47
CA GLY A 689 -34.45 -12.79 17.51
C GLY A 689 -33.24 -11.87 17.38
N ASP A 690 -32.12 -12.22 18.01
CA ASP A 690 -30.90 -11.39 18.05
C ASP A 690 -30.38 -10.96 16.68
N LYS A 691 -30.57 -11.81 15.64
CA LYS A 691 -30.14 -11.52 14.27
C LYS A 691 -31.00 -10.43 13.62
N SER A 692 -32.33 -10.57 13.69
CA SER A 692 -33.25 -9.56 13.15
C SER A 692 -33.09 -8.24 13.89
N ARG A 693 -32.86 -8.29 15.20
CA ARG A 693 -32.52 -7.13 16.01
C ARG A 693 -31.26 -6.43 15.51
N LEU A 694 -30.18 -7.19 15.25
CA LEU A 694 -28.93 -6.63 14.70
C LEU A 694 -29.17 -5.96 13.35
N VAL A 695 -29.81 -6.68 12.41
CA VAL A 695 -30.00 -6.17 11.04
C VAL A 695 -30.88 -4.91 11.06
N ARG A 696 -31.98 -4.89 11.80
CA ARG A 696 -32.84 -3.70 11.97
C ARG A 696 -32.05 -2.54 12.55
N THR A 697 -31.32 -2.76 13.65
CA THR A 697 -30.54 -1.71 14.29
C THR A 697 -29.47 -1.13 13.35
N GLN A 698 -28.74 -1.96 12.61
CA GLN A 698 -27.71 -1.48 11.70
C GLN A 698 -28.30 -0.71 10.50
N LEU A 699 -29.43 -1.17 9.94
CA LEU A 699 -30.15 -0.43 8.87
C LEU A 699 -30.64 0.92 9.37
N ALA A 700 -31.22 1.00 10.57
CA ALA A 700 -31.64 2.27 11.19
C ALA A 700 -30.45 3.23 11.37
N LEU A 701 -29.32 2.75 11.88
CA LEU A 701 -28.11 3.55 12.05
C LEU A 701 -27.56 4.06 10.70
N ILE A 702 -27.65 3.25 9.65
CA ILE A 702 -27.24 3.67 8.31
C ILE A 702 -28.19 4.75 7.78
N LEU A 703 -29.51 4.62 7.95
CA LEU A 703 -30.50 5.64 7.56
C LEU A 703 -30.24 6.97 8.27
N HIS A 704 -29.98 6.95 9.58
CA HIS A 704 -29.62 8.14 10.34
C HIS A 704 -28.29 8.79 9.92
N LEU A 705 -27.38 8.03 9.30
CA LEU A 705 -26.10 8.53 8.80
C LEU A 705 -26.23 9.26 7.44
N LEU A 706 -27.23 8.90 6.62
CA LEU A 706 -27.40 9.40 5.25
C LEU A 706 -27.47 10.93 5.14
N PRO A 707 -28.22 11.67 5.97
CA PRO A 707 -28.28 13.14 5.88
C PRO A 707 -26.90 13.78 6.06
N GLY A 708 -26.11 13.29 7.00
CA GLY A 708 -24.72 13.74 7.22
C GLY A 708 -23.81 13.46 6.02
N LEU A 709 -23.91 12.27 5.42
CA LEU A 709 -23.17 11.89 4.23
C LEU A 709 -23.51 12.79 3.03
N ARG A 710 -24.80 13.06 2.80
CA ARG A 710 -25.28 13.97 1.75
C ARG A 710 -24.73 15.38 1.94
N ALA A 711 -24.85 15.92 3.14
CA ALA A 711 -24.34 17.26 3.46
C ALA A 711 -22.83 17.38 3.27
N ALA A 712 -22.06 16.37 3.68
CA ALA A 712 -20.62 16.36 3.48
C ALA A 712 -20.24 16.20 1.99
N ALA A 713 -21.00 15.40 1.23
CA ALA A 713 -20.83 15.23 -0.21
C ALA A 713 -21.10 16.56 -0.95
N ASP A 714 -22.20 17.22 -0.66
CA ASP A 714 -22.55 18.51 -1.27
C ASP A 714 -21.52 19.59 -0.97
N ALA A 715 -21.08 19.70 0.28
CA ALA A 715 -20.05 20.65 0.67
C ALA A 715 -18.70 20.38 -0.02
N ALA A 716 -18.38 19.13 -0.31
CA ALA A 716 -17.16 18.76 -1.03
C ALA A 716 -17.24 19.08 -2.53
N VAL A 717 -18.43 18.92 -3.15
CA VAL A 717 -18.66 19.17 -4.58
C VAL A 717 -18.85 20.65 -4.87
N ALA A 718 -19.50 21.41 -3.99
CA ALA A 718 -19.83 22.85 -4.21
C ALA A 718 -18.61 23.72 -4.49
N THR A 719 -17.46 23.45 -3.88
CA THR A 719 -16.21 24.18 -4.07
C THR A 719 -15.44 23.79 -5.33
N ALA A 720 -15.80 22.68 -5.97
CA ALA A 720 -15.15 22.19 -7.19
C ALA A 720 -15.77 22.78 -8.49
N ARG A 721 -16.81 23.61 -8.41
CA ARG A 721 -17.35 24.31 -9.57
C ARG A 721 -16.34 25.34 -10.04
N PRO A 722 -15.92 25.33 -11.33
CA PRO A 722 -15.17 26.46 -11.88
C PRO A 722 -16.03 27.70 -11.72
N ALA A 723 -15.41 28.83 -11.31
CA ALA A 723 -16.08 30.12 -11.32
C ALA A 723 -16.76 30.30 -12.70
N PRO A 724 -18.01 30.81 -12.76
CA PRO A 724 -18.68 31.04 -14.03
C PRO A 724 -17.77 31.88 -14.89
N ALA A 725 -17.50 31.42 -16.12
CA ALA A 725 -16.73 32.18 -17.09
C ALA A 725 -17.39 33.59 -17.16
N VAL A 726 -16.65 34.60 -16.78
CA VAL A 726 -17.07 35.99 -16.97
C VAL A 726 -17.38 36.13 -18.45
N ALA A 727 -18.68 36.21 -18.77
CA ALA A 727 -19.10 36.50 -20.11
C ALA A 727 -18.43 37.81 -20.50
N SER A 728 -17.51 37.75 -21.45
CA SER A 728 -16.94 38.92 -22.09
C SER A 728 -18.10 39.69 -22.76
N ALA A 729 -18.61 40.68 -22.08
CA ALA A 729 -19.41 41.72 -22.73
C ALA A 729 -18.46 42.48 -23.65
N ALA A 730 -18.69 42.29 -24.95
CA ALA A 730 -18.09 43.11 -26.01
C ALA A 730 -18.60 44.53 -25.92
#